data_a784325cf22bfc0479c028719826ff13
#
_entry.id   a784325cf22bfc0479c028719826ff13
#
_cell.length_a   1.000
_cell.length_b   1.000
_cell.length_c   1.000
_cell.angle_alpha   90.00
_cell.angle_beta   90.00
_cell.angle_gamma   90.00
#
_symmetry.space_group_name_H-M   'P 1'
#
loop_
_entity.id
_entity.type
_entity.pdbx_description
1 polymer ?
#
loop_
_entity_poly.entity_id
_entity_poly.type
_entity_poly.pdbx_seq_one_letter_code
_entity_poly.pdbx_strand_id
1 'polypeptide(L)'
;MTGRFRVRRRAGLALTVLAGCGAADVPQPAVIGPDPGYERFASRISDFVTAEMEHKHIPALALAVTDGERIVWARGFGEAQPGVPTDADTLFRVGSVSKLFTDIAVVARHEAGELDLDAEVSDFLPGFAPAGVPEEGGVTLRRLMAHRAGLVREPPVGHYFDDTDPSLAATVESLNGIPLVFPPGLRQKYSNAGIAVVGRVLEHAAGMSFAEAVTEEVLVPLGLESSSFSLATAPADRVAHASMWSYDGREFPAPDFPLGMAPAGSMVTSVRDLGRFLTLMAGGALPGVLDSEALAEMWRVQFPADPDDAEPTGFGLGFARGRLETTSATGETISHGVIGHGGAIYGYSTELAFLPEAGLGAVAVSNVDFTNAVVSRIVRLALEAALGLREGTEVALPRSDPLPAGLSSRLHGAYESGEGARLRVLARGGRAELEIGSATLALRASGTPDLLIADSRLSFGPEVGIDSAAETREIQALRIGDREFRRVPDSRPPPPPAEFLPLIGEYGWDHNILFVFERDGLLTVLIEWLERYPLTADPDDPGLFHFPDRGLYPGESLRFLRDEEGQVTGADLSGIVFARRPGPAAGTFRIEPLLPVAELRRRADEASPPAEDGDFRDSDLARLTDLDRTIRLDVRYAGENNFMGTAFYEVADAFLQRPAAEALARAHTALGDHGYGVIVHDGYRPWRVTKMFFDATPEHQRIFVADPSAGSRHNRGAAVDIGLYDRETREVQVFVSGYDEFSERAFPRYVGGTSEQRWLRELLRQAMEREGFDVYEHEWWHFDYGDWERYGIQNVPLHRIGEADPAP
;
A
#
# COMPACT_ATOMS: atom_id res chain seq x y z
N MET A 1 -0.28 22.25 35.65
CA MET A 1 0.06 23.68 35.43
C MET A 1 -0.35 24.00 34.00
N THR A 2 -1.37 24.81 33.86
CA THR A 2 -2.10 25.12 32.64
C THR A 2 -1.45 26.31 31.93
N GLY A 3 -1.02 26.13 30.70
CA GLY A 3 -0.55 27.19 29.82
C GLY A 3 -1.44 27.30 28.57
N ARG A 4 -2.35 28.25 28.58
CA ARG A 4 -3.22 28.61 27.46
C ARG A 4 -2.46 29.48 26.47
N PHE A 5 -2.36 29.10 25.21
CA PHE A 5 -1.98 30.01 24.12
C PHE A 5 -3.23 30.62 23.47
N ARG A 6 -3.29 31.96 23.50
CA ARG A 6 -4.31 32.78 22.85
C ARG A 6 -3.88 33.11 21.42
N VAL A 7 -4.69 32.73 20.45
CA VAL A 7 -4.61 33.25 19.08
C VAL A 7 -5.33 34.59 19.00
N ARG A 8 -4.62 35.66 18.59
CA ARG A 8 -5.19 36.96 18.27
C ARG A 8 -5.59 37.03 16.80
N ARG A 9 -6.89 37.18 16.55
CA ARG A 9 -7.40 37.66 15.26
C ARG A 9 -7.03 39.15 15.09
N ARG A 10 -6.54 39.52 13.90
CA ARG A 10 -6.54 40.91 13.43
C ARG A 10 -7.37 41.02 12.17
N ALA A 11 -8.26 42.00 12.22
CA ALA A 11 -9.19 42.39 11.18
C ALA A 11 -8.49 43.12 10.03
N GLY A 12 -9.18 43.19 8.89
CA GLY A 12 -8.70 43.60 7.58
C GLY A 12 -8.30 45.07 7.43
N LEU A 13 -7.52 45.28 6.39
CA LEU A 13 -7.36 46.58 5.74
C LEU A 13 -7.29 46.37 4.23
N ALA A 14 -8.15 47.05 3.53
CA ALA A 14 -8.15 47.11 2.07
C ALA A 14 -6.88 47.85 1.61
N LEU A 15 -6.20 47.33 0.59
CA LEU A 15 -5.10 48.02 -0.07
C LEU A 15 -5.23 48.03 -1.57
N THR A 16 -5.10 49.19 -2.06
CA THR A 16 -5.13 49.69 -3.41
C THR A 16 -4.01 49.09 -4.27
N VAL A 17 -4.35 48.78 -5.52
CA VAL A 17 -3.47 48.31 -6.58
C VAL A 17 -2.26 49.22 -6.79
N LEU A 18 -1.06 48.68 -6.78
CA LEU A 18 0.10 49.17 -7.49
C LEU A 18 0.66 48.01 -8.33
N ALA A 19 0.52 48.18 -9.66
CA ALA A 19 1.17 47.32 -10.63
C ALA A 19 2.69 47.53 -10.57
N GLY A 20 3.43 46.44 -10.51
CA GLY A 20 4.89 46.43 -10.64
C GLY A 20 5.59 45.46 -9.73
N CYS A 21 5.24 44.16 -9.79
CA CYS A 21 6.15 43.11 -9.35
C CYS A 21 6.58 42.32 -10.57
N GLY A 22 7.86 42.44 -10.93
CA GLY A 22 8.49 41.49 -11.84
C GLY A 22 8.23 40.07 -11.33
N ALA A 23 7.88 39.18 -12.20
CA ALA A 23 7.82 37.77 -11.91
C ALA A 23 9.14 37.40 -11.22
N ALA A 24 9.12 36.99 -9.96
CA ALA A 24 10.27 36.35 -9.36
C ALA A 24 10.63 35.19 -10.29
N ASP A 25 11.87 35.17 -10.77
CA ASP A 25 12.40 34.03 -11.52
C ASP A 25 12.21 32.79 -10.64
N VAL A 26 11.23 31.97 -10.97
CA VAL A 26 11.11 30.65 -10.40
C VAL A 26 12.35 29.90 -10.88
N PRO A 27 13.27 29.45 -10.01
CA PRO A 27 14.45 28.74 -10.44
C PRO A 27 14.03 27.60 -11.37
N GLN A 28 14.64 27.52 -12.54
CA GLN A 28 14.39 26.41 -13.45
C GLN A 28 14.82 25.12 -12.76
N PRO A 29 14.01 24.02 -12.81
CA PRO A 29 14.39 22.75 -12.21
C PRO A 29 15.77 22.30 -12.67
N ALA A 30 16.59 21.77 -11.77
CA ALA A 30 17.94 21.30 -12.08
C ALA A 30 17.86 20.03 -12.95
N VAL A 31 18.18 20.18 -14.22
CA VAL A 31 18.27 19.10 -15.21
C VAL A 31 19.72 18.96 -15.64
N ILE A 32 20.24 17.74 -15.71
CA ILE A 32 21.56 17.42 -16.26
C ILE A 32 21.34 16.79 -17.65
N GLY A 33 21.99 17.34 -18.64
CA GLY A 33 21.90 16.87 -20.02
C GLY A 33 20.54 17.12 -20.68
N PRO A 34 20.10 16.26 -21.64
CA PRO A 34 20.85 15.10 -22.13
C PRO A 34 22.13 15.49 -22.86
N ASP A 35 23.18 14.68 -22.69
CA ASP A 35 24.41 14.82 -23.46
C ASP A 35 24.14 14.62 -24.97
N PRO A 36 24.99 15.18 -25.87
CA PRO A 36 24.86 14.96 -27.31
C PRO A 36 24.75 13.49 -27.68
N GLY A 37 23.70 13.13 -28.40
CA GLY A 37 23.39 11.75 -28.81
C GLY A 37 22.38 11.04 -27.90
N TYR A 38 22.09 11.58 -26.72
CA TYR A 38 21.08 11.05 -25.79
C TYR A 38 19.71 11.75 -25.90
N GLU A 39 19.53 12.73 -26.76
CA GLU A 39 18.30 13.55 -26.81
C GLU A 39 17.06 12.69 -27.12
N ARG A 40 17.15 11.79 -28.11
CA ARG A 40 16.05 10.88 -28.48
C ARG A 40 15.77 9.87 -27.37
N PHE A 41 16.82 9.33 -26.74
CA PHE A 41 16.74 8.46 -25.59
C PHE A 41 15.98 9.16 -24.44
N ALA A 42 16.43 10.35 -24.03
CA ALA A 42 15.85 11.12 -22.95
C ALA A 42 14.36 11.46 -23.21
N SER A 43 14.02 11.82 -24.47
CA SER A 43 12.63 12.07 -24.83
C SER A 43 11.76 10.83 -24.65
N ARG A 44 12.18 9.68 -25.19
CA ARG A 44 11.40 8.43 -25.11
C ARG A 44 11.22 7.93 -23.68
N ILE A 45 12.30 7.95 -22.88
CA ILE A 45 12.22 7.56 -21.47
C ILE A 45 11.35 8.55 -20.68
N SER A 46 11.44 9.87 -20.98
CA SER A 46 10.55 10.87 -20.36
C SER A 46 9.07 10.58 -20.65
N ASP A 47 8.71 10.28 -21.90
CA ASP A 47 7.33 9.93 -22.27
C ASP A 47 6.85 8.68 -21.54
N PHE A 48 7.73 7.69 -21.40
CA PHE A 48 7.42 6.47 -20.67
C PHE A 48 7.22 6.72 -19.16
N VAL A 49 8.15 7.45 -18.52
CA VAL A 49 8.07 7.81 -17.10
C VAL A 49 6.79 8.60 -16.82
N THR A 50 6.48 9.58 -17.66
CA THR A 50 5.26 10.39 -17.51
C THR A 50 4.00 9.52 -17.58
N ALA A 51 3.92 8.59 -18.54
CA ALA A 51 2.79 7.66 -18.65
C ALA A 51 2.66 6.71 -17.44
N GLU A 52 3.79 6.21 -16.91
CA GLU A 52 3.82 5.38 -15.69
C GLU A 52 3.32 6.16 -14.48
N MET A 53 3.78 7.41 -14.30
CA MET A 53 3.38 8.28 -13.21
C MET A 53 1.88 8.61 -13.26
N GLU A 54 1.37 8.99 -14.43
CA GLU A 54 -0.06 9.28 -14.63
C GLU A 54 -0.92 8.04 -14.33
N HIS A 55 -0.56 6.90 -14.90
CA HIS A 55 -1.32 5.66 -14.74
C HIS A 55 -1.33 5.19 -13.29
N LYS A 56 -0.23 5.33 -12.56
CA LYS A 56 -0.04 4.80 -11.19
C LYS A 56 -0.16 5.87 -10.10
N HIS A 57 -0.56 7.09 -10.48
CA HIS A 57 -0.73 8.22 -9.56
C HIS A 57 0.52 8.47 -8.70
N ILE A 58 1.68 8.62 -9.36
CA ILE A 58 2.95 8.94 -8.70
C ILE A 58 3.18 10.45 -8.82
N PRO A 59 3.16 11.24 -7.72
CA PRO A 59 3.27 12.69 -7.79
C PRO A 59 4.66 13.17 -8.18
N ALA A 60 5.72 12.49 -7.72
CA ALA A 60 7.10 12.87 -7.99
C ALA A 60 7.98 11.64 -8.25
N LEU A 61 8.86 11.78 -9.25
CA LEU A 61 9.90 10.81 -9.56
C LEU A 61 11.15 11.55 -10.04
N ALA A 62 12.33 11.06 -9.68
CA ALA A 62 13.60 11.52 -10.23
C ALA A 62 14.38 10.34 -10.81
N LEU A 63 15.09 10.58 -11.92
CA LEU A 63 15.87 9.58 -12.65
C LEU A 63 17.23 10.17 -13.03
N ALA A 64 18.31 9.40 -12.88
CA ALA A 64 19.61 9.68 -13.47
C ALA A 64 20.12 8.47 -14.24
N VAL A 65 20.81 8.73 -15.35
CA VAL A 65 21.47 7.73 -16.21
C VAL A 65 22.92 8.14 -16.42
N THR A 66 23.83 7.17 -16.28
CA THR A 66 25.27 7.37 -16.44
C THR A 66 25.84 6.52 -17.56
N ASP A 67 26.84 7.05 -18.23
CA ASP A 67 27.65 6.37 -19.25
C ASP A 67 29.13 6.64 -18.99
N GLY A 68 29.85 5.60 -18.56
CA GLY A 68 31.21 5.73 -18.03
C GLY A 68 31.21 6.67 -16.81
N GLU A 69 32.17 7.57 -16.77
CA GLU A 69 32.39 8.51 -15.66
C GLU A 69 31.54 9.79 -15.75
N ARG A 70 30.40 9.75 -16.47
CA ARG A 70 29.54 10.92 -16.66
C ARG A 70 28.07 10.61 -16.43
N ILE A 71 27.36 11.55 -15.77
CA ILE A 71 25.91 11.58 -15.79
C ILE A 71 25.49 12.16 -17.16
N VAL A 72 24.99 11.29 -18.04
CA VAL A 72 24.59 11.71 -19.40
C VAL A 72 23.21 12.34 -19.42
N TRP A 73 22.38 12.04 -18.42
CA TRP A 73 21.07 12.63 -18.24
C TRP A 73 20.56 12.42 -16.83
N ALA A 74 20.01 13.50 -16.21
CA ALA A 74 19.24 13.40 -14.99
C ALA A 74 18.12 14.43 -14.98
N ARG A 75 16.93 14.01 -14.50
CA ARG A 75 15.73 14.83 -14.49
C ARG A 75 14.76 14.41 -13.40
N GLY A 76 14.05 15.39 -12.82
CA GLY A 76 12.86 15.19 -12.03
C GLY A 76 11.58 15.29 -12.88
N PHE A 77 10.50 14.64 -12.41
CA PHE A 77 9.18 14.62 -13.00
C PHE A 77 8.13 14.89 -11.92
N GLY A 78 7.08 15.63 -12.24
CA GLY A 78 6.01 15.97 -11.33
C GLY A 78 6.41 16.99 -10.27
N GLU A 79 5.74 16.96 -9.12
CA GLU A 79 5.94 17.91 -8.01
C GLU A 79 6.40 17.18 -6.75
N ALA A 80 7.56 17.57 -6.23
CA ALA A 80 8.12 17.05 -4.98
C ALA A 80 7.28 17.48 -3.76
N GLN A 81 6.75 18.69 -3.81
CA GLN A 81 5.80 19.27 -2.86
C GLN A 81 4.78 20.10 -3.65
N PRO A 82 3.61 20.43 -3.10
CA PRO A 82 2.63 21.24 -3.81
C PRO A 82 3.24 22.53 -4.35
N GLY A 83 3.25 22.69 -5.69
CA GLY A 83 3.82 23.83 -6.40
C GLY A 83 5.35 23.86 -6.47
N VAL A 84 6.06 22.82 -6.01
CA VAL A 84 7.52 22.68 -6.09
C VAL A 84 7.87 21.57 -7.09
N PRO A 85 8.38 21.90 -8.28
CA PRO A 85 8.76 20.89 -9.27
C PRO A 85 9.85 19.95 -8.73
N THR A 86 9.76 18.68 -9.08
CA THR A 86 10.84 17.72 -8.86
C THR A 86 12.00 17.98 -9.80
N ASP A 87 13.23 17.88 -9.32
CA ASP A 87 14.43 18.01 -10.12
C ASP A 87 15.52 16.98 -9.75
N ALA A 88 16.69 17.07 -10.37
CA ALA A 88 17.80 16.16 -10.10
C ALA A 88 18.41 16.33 -8.69
N ASP A 89 18.14 17.46 -8.03
CA ASP A 89 18.63 17.80 -6.70
C ASP A 89 17.57 17.63 -5.60
N THR A 90 16.37 17.25 -5.97
CA THR A 90 15.31 16.90 -5.02
C THR A 90 15.76 15.74 -4.14
N LEU A 91 15.54 15.88 -2.83
CA LEU A 91 15.94 14.87 -1.84
C LEU A 91 14.83 13.86 -1.60
N PHE A 92 15.24 12.59 -1.53
CA PHE A 92 14.37 11.46 -1.22
C PHE A 92 15.02 10.59 -0.14
N ARG A 93 14.21 9.93 0.67
CA ARG A 93 14.68 8.79 1.46
C ARG A 93 14.85 7.61 0.50
N VAL A 94 16.00 6.94 0.54
CA VAL A 94 16.32 5.87 -0.42
C VAL A 94 16.27 4.47 0.18
N GLY A 95 15.80 4.36 1.41
CA GLY A 95 15.61 3.08 2.08
C GLY A 95 16.87 2.22 2.04
N SER A 96 16.74 0.99 1.63
CA SER A 96 17.80 -0.01 1.68
C SER A 96 19.04 0.28 0.79
N VAL A 97 18.99 1.26 -0.10
CA VAL A 97 20.22 1.75 -0.79
C VAL A 97 21.24 2.28 0.23
N SER A 98 20.78 2.71 1.42
CA SER A 98 21.61 3.06 2.58
C SER A 98 22.66 2.01 2.93
N LYS A 99 22.30 0.73 2.80
CA LYS A 99 23.16 -0.41 3.15
C LYS A 99 24.47 -0.41 2.39
N LEU A 100 24.44 0.02 1.12
CA LEU A 100 25.64 0.13 0.30
C LEU A 100 26.71 1.01 0.96
N PHE A 101 26.30 2.18 1.49
CA PHE A 101 27.21 3.15 2.10
C PHE A 101 27.66 2.71 3.49
N THR A 102 26.81 2.02 4.24
CA THR A 102 27.17 1.37 5.50
C THR A 102 28.27 0.32 5.29
N ASP A 103 28.05 -0.54 4.30
CA ASP A 103 28.95 -1.67 4.04
C ASP A 103 30.27 -1.19 3.40
N ILE A 104 30.23 -0.15 2.54
CA ILE A 104 31.44 0.50 2.01
C ILE A 104 32.32 1.03 3.15
N ALA A 105 31.75 1.69 4.17
CA ALA A 105 32.53 2.21 5.31
C ALA A 105 33.21 1.06 6.09
N VAL A 106 32.51 -0.06 6.30
CA VAL A 106 33.07 -1.21 7.00
C VAL A 106 34.17 -1.91 6.17
N VAL A 107 33.96 -2.06 4.85
CA VAL A 107 35.00 -2.62 3.97
C VAL A 107 36.23 -1.72 3.89
N ALA A 108 36.07 -0.38 3.87
CA ALA A 108 37.19 0.54 3.91
C ALA A 108 38.06 0.36 5.17
N ARG A 109 37.44 0.14 6.33
CA ARG A 109 38.18 -0.16 7.58
C ARG A 109 38.79 -1.54 7.59
N HIS A 110 38.19 -2.51 6.89
CA HIS A 110 38.80 -3.81 6.68
C HIS A 110 40.09 -3.70 5.86
N GLU A 111 40.05 -2.96 4.75
CA GLU A 111 41.23 -2.70 3.91
C GLU A 111 42.34 -1.94 4.67
N ALA A 112 41.97 -1.07 5.61
CA ALA A 112 42.90 -0.40 6.51
C ALA A 112 43.48 -1.34 7.60
N GLY A 113 42.97 -2.58 7.72
CA GLY A 113 43.38 -3.54 8.74
C GLY A 113 42.81 -3.26 10.14
N GLU A 114 41.79 -2.45 10.24
CA GLU A 114 41.15 -2.09 11.49
C GLU A 114 40.00 -3.03 11.89
N LEU A 115 39.35 -3.67 10.91
CA LEU A 115 38.30 -4.66 11.09
C LEU A 115 38.64 -5.93 10.31
N ASP A 116 38.24 -7.08 10.85
CA ASP A 116 38.23 -8.36 10.14
C ASP A 116 36.80 -8.76 9.83
N LEU A 117 36.44 -8.88 8.54
CA LEU A 117 35.10 -9.25 8.09
C LEU A 117 34.69 -10.66 8.51
N ASP A 118 35.63 -11.53 8.77
CA ASP A 118 35.41 -12.95 9.12
C ASP A 118 35.51 -13.23 10.61
N ALA A 119 35.91 -12.24 11.44
CA ALA A 119 35.84 -12.33 12.88
C ALA A 119 34.38 -12.32 13.40
N GLU A 120 34.15 -12.94 14.55
CA GLU A 120 32.82 -12.94 15.21
C GLU A 120 32.46 -11.50 15.65
N VAL A 121 31.19 -11.11 15.45
CA VAL A 121 30.71 -9.80 15.92
C VAL A 121 30.94 -9.59 17.41
N SER A 122 30.89 -10.66 18.22
CA SER A 122 31.16 -10.63 19.66
C SER A 122 32.59 -10.19 20.01
N ASP A 123 33.55 -10.29 19.07
CA ASP A 123 34.92 -9.78 19.27
C ASP A 123 34.95 -8.24 19.24
N PHE A 124 34.06 -7.61 18.47
CA PHE A 124 33.90 -6.16 18.39
C PHE A 124 32.89 -5.63 19.40
N LEU A 125 31.79 -6.38 19.61
CA LEU A 125 30.68 -6.04 20.51
C LEU A 125 30.46 -7.17 21.53
N PRO A 126 31.22 -7.21 22.62
CA PRO A 126 31.19 -8.32 23.59
C PRO A 126 29.83 -8.57 24.25
N GLY A 127 28.91 -7.59 24.17
CA GLY A 127 27.52 -7.73 24.65
C GLY A 127 26.55 -8.31 23.64
N PHE A 128 26.94 -8.58 22.40
CA PHE A 128 26.10 -9.12 21.37
C PHE A 128 25.92 -10.62 21.51
N ALA A 129 24.71 -11.10 21.86
CA ALA A 129 24.43 -12.47 22.20
C ALA A 129 23.01 -12.93 21.76
N PRO A 130 22.73 -13.01 20.45
CA PRO A 130 21.49 -13.65 19.97
C PRO A 130 21.50 -15.13 20.35
N ALA A 131 20.32 -15.73 20.53
CA ALA A 131 20.20 -17.12 20.90
C ALA A 131 20.43 -18.07 19.71
N GLY A 132 20.99 -19.24 19.97
CA GLY A 132 21.19 -20.28 18.95
C GLY A 132 22.40 -20.07 18.03
N VAL A 133 23.31 -19.18 18.38
CA VAL A 133 24.59 -19.03 17.69
C VAL A 133 25.44 -20.28 17.93
N PRO A 134 25.92 -20.99 16.88
CA PRO A 134 26.78 -22.16 17.04
C PRO A 134 28.16 -21.77 17.59
N GLU A 135 28.85 -22.74 18.26
CA GLU A 135 30.21 -22.51 18.78
C GLU A 135 31.25 -22.23 17.68
N GLU A 136 31.02 -22.75 16.50
CA GLU A 136 31.89 -22.51 15.32
C GLU A 136 31.04 -21.95 14.16
N GLY A 137 31.58 -20.95 13.46
CA GLY A 137 30.94 -20.39 12.30
C GLY A 137 29.74 -19.49 12.60
N GLY A 138 29.84 -18.64 13.62
CA GLY A 138 28.79 -17.78 14.11
C GLY A 138 28.47 -16.55 13.27
N VAL A 139 28.13 -15.45 13.88
CA VAL A 139 27.72 -14.22 13.22
C VAL A 139 28.95 -13.35 12.93
N THR A 140 29.29 -13.17 11.62
CA THR A 140 30.42 -12.35 11.17
C THR A 140 29.92 -11.16 10.34
N LEU A 141 30.74 -10.10 10.18
CA LEU A 141 30.39 -8.94 9.35
C LEU A 141 30.12 -9.37 7.90
N ARG A 142 30.95 -10.26 7.32
CA ARG A 142 30.70 -10.79 5.97
C ARG A 142 29.34 -11.46 5.84
N ARG A 143 28.93 -12.28 6.80
CA ARG A 143 27.62 -12.92 6.78
C ARG A 143 26.46 -11.94 6.97
N LEU A 144 26.65 -10.89 7.77
CA LEU A 144 25.65 -9.84 7.95
C LEU A 144 25.43 -9.05 6.65
N MET A 145 26.50 -8.54 6.04
CA MET A 145 26.43 -7.77 4.78
C MET A 145 25.93 -8.59 3.59
N ALA A 146 26.18 -9.92 3.57
CA ALA A 146 25.65 -10.84 2.56
C ALA A 146 24.29 -11.45 2.92
N HIS A 147 23.64 -11.01 4.00
CA HIS A 147 22.38 -11.55 4.48
C HIS A 147 22.37 -13.06 4.74
N ARG A 148 23.47 -13.58 5.30
CA ARG A 148 23.70 -15.00 5.60
C ARG A 148 23.91 -15.29 7.10
N ALA A 149 23.70 -14.29 7.96
CA ALA A 149 23.87 -14.45 9.40
C ALA A 149 22.70 -15.17 10.10
N GLY A 150 21.56 -15.28 9.46
CA GLY A 150 20.37 -15.95 10.00
C GLY A 150 19.59 -15.16 11.05
N LEU A 151 19.84 -13.87 11.21
CA LEU A 151 19.09 -12.99 12.08
C LEU A 151 17.66 -12.75 11.56
N VAL A 152 16.76 -12.38 12.47
CA VAL A 152 15.41 -11.88 12.14
C VAL A 152 15.47 -10.70 11.16
N ARG A 153 14.38 -10.44 10.44
CA ARG A 153 14.32 -9.32 9.51
C ARG A 153 14.48 -7.99 10.22
N GLU A 154 13.68 -7.75 11.23
CA GLU A 154 13.64 -6.51 11.98
C GLU A 154 14.10 -6.73 13.43
N PRO A 155 14.81 -5.78 14.07
CA PRO A 155 15.15 -5.87 15.48
C PRO A 155 13.89 -5.67 16.35
N PRO A 156 13.84 -6.20 17.59
CA PRO A 156 12.70 -5.98 18.50
C PRO A 156 12.47 -4.51 18.89
N VAL A 157 13.52 -3.67 18.87
CA VAL A 157 13.46 -2.23 19.15
C VAL A 157 14.12 -1.47 18.01
N GLY A 158 13.56 -0.33 17.61
CA GLY A 158 14.05 0.47 16.50
C GLY A 158 13.77 -0.14 15.12
N HIS A 159 12.81 -1.07 15.08
CA HIS A 159 12.33 -1.72 13.86
C HIS A 159 11.53 -0.76 12.97
N TYR A 160 11.08 -1.26 11.83
CA TYR A 160 10.34 -0.49 10.81
C TYR A 160 9.07 0.19 11.34
N PHE A 161 8.45 -0.34 12.40
CA PHE A 161 7.21 0.19 12.99
C PHE A 161 7.43 1.04 14.25
N ASP A 162 8.67 1.19 14.72
CA ASP A 162 9.00 1.85 15.99
C ASP A 162 9.28 3.35 15.78
N ASP A 163 8.36 4.19 16.25
CA ASP A 163 8.44 5.66 16.17
C ASP A 163 9.07 6.31 17.42
N THR A 164 9.66 5.50 18.32
CA THR A 164 10.21 6.00 19.60
C THR A 164 11.64 6.56 19.51
N ASP A 165 12.26 6.50 18.32
CA ASP A 165 13.63 6.98 18.04
C ASP A 165 14.70 6.40 19.00
N PRO A 166 14.80 5.06 19.14
CA PRO A 166 15.83 4.48 19.98
C PRO A 166 17.23 4.63 19.36
N SER A 167 18.25 4.64 20.22
CA SER A 167 19.63 4.64 19.75
C SER A 167 19.99 3.33 19.02
N LEU A 168 20.95 3.39 18.09
CA LEU A 168 21.48 2.21 17.40
C LEU A 168 22.00 1.15 18.38
N ALA A 169 22.59 1.58 19.53
CA ALA A 169 23.02 0.66 20.58
C ALA A 169 21.82 -0.11 21.20
N ALA A 170 20.74 0.60 21.56
CA ALA A 170 19.52 -0.04 22.09
C ALA A 170 18.89 -1.00 21.07
N THR A 171 18.89 -0.61 19.79
CA THR A 171 18.40 -1.45 18.69
C THR A 171 19.18 -2.76 18.60
N VAL A 172 20.52 -2.71 18.64
CA VAL A 172 21.36 -3.93 18.58
C VAL A 172 21.27 -4.75 19.85
N GLU A 173 21.24 -4.11 21.04
CA GLU A 173 21.05 -4.80 22.31
C GLU A 173 19.72 -5.57 22.38
N SER A 174 18.68 -5.11 21.71
CA SER A 174 17.38 -5.77 21.68
C SER A 174 17.40 -7.15 20.98
N LEU A 175 18.44 -7.43 20.19
CA LEU A 175 18.64 -8.73 19.55
C LEU A 175 19.17 -9.81 20.51
N ASN A 176 19.63 -9.43 21.71
CA ASN A 176 20.14 -10.39 22.68
C ASN A 176 19.03 -11.35 23.15
N GLY A 177 19.32 -12.65 23.08
CA GLY A 177 18.35 -13.69 23.40
C GLY A 177 17.32 -13.97 22.29
N ILE A 178 17.25 -13.18 21.24
CA ILE A 178 16.39 -13.49 20.08
C ILE A 178 17.01 -14.65 19.30
N PRO A 179 16.26 -15.72 19.04
CA PRO A 179 16.77 -16.86 18.29
C PRO A 179 17.15 -16.52 16.85
N LEU A 180 18.24 -17.11 16.37
CA LEU A 180 18.50 -17.11 14.92
C LEU A 180 17.38 -17.86 14.19
N VAL A 181 16.92 -17.30 13.10
CA VAL A 181 15.90 -17.91 12.21
C VAL A 181 16.48 -19.10 11.46
N PHE A 182 17.75 -18.99 11.04
CA PHE A 182 18.51 -20.04 10.38
C PHE A 182 19.93 -20.08 10.93
N PRO A 183 20.60 -21.25 10.90
CA PRO A 183 22.04 -21.31 11.16
C PRO A 183 22.81 -20.38 10.21
N PRO A 184 23.83 -19.66 10.70
CA PRO A 184 24.65 -18.77 9.90
C PRO A 184 25.29 -19.52 8.71
N GLY A 185 25.27 -18.89 7.53
CA GLY A 185 25.79 -19.47 6.29
C GLY A 185 24.84 -20.40 5.54
N LEU A 186 23.79 -20.95 6.21
CA LEU A 186 22.93 -21.98 5.61
C LEU A 186 22.17 -21.46 4.39
N ARG A 187 21.50 -20.32 4.52
CA ARG A 187 20.68 -19.74 3.45
C ARG A 187 20.59 -18.21 3.58
N GLN A 188 20.19 -17.57 2.50
CA GLN A 188 19.96 -16.14 2.49
C GLN A 188 18.71 -15.82 3.33
N LYS A 189 18.83 -14.84 4.23
CA LYS A 189 17.77 -14.25 5.02
C LYS A 189 18.01 -12.74 5.09
N TYR A 190 17.31 -11.98 4.27
CA TYR A 190 17.41 -10.52 4.29
C TYR A 190 17.07 -9.98 5.69
N SER A 191 17.97 -9.17 6.25
CA SER A 191 17.88 -8.69 7.62
C SER A 191 18.31 -7.23 7.74
N ASN A 192 17.37 -6.36 8.10
CA ASN A 192 17.65 -4.98 8.51
C ASN A 192 18.37 -4.96 9.86
N ALA A 193 17.96 -5.87 10.77
CA ALA A 193 18.63 -6.07 12.04
C ALA A 193 20.13 -6.39 11.86
N GLY A 194 20.46 -7.21 10.87
CA GLY A 194 21.85 -7.54 10.55
C GLY A 194 22.69 -6.33 10.17
N ILE A 195 22.16 -5.44 9.34
CA ILE A 195 22.86 -4.22 8.92
C ILE A 195 22.91 -3.17 10.05
N ALA A 196 21.92 -3.14 10.96
CA ALA A 196 22.04 -2.36 12.18
C ALA A 196 23.25 -2.80 13.03
N VAL A 197 23.50 -4.13 13.13
CA VAL A 197 24.70 -4.66 13.80
C VAL A 197 25.98 -4.22 13.09
N VAL A 198 26.03 -4.28 11.74
CA VAL A 198 27.18 -3.79 10.94
C VAL A 198 27.46 -2.33 11.25
N GLY A 199 26.43 -1.45 11.22
CA GLY A 199 26.57 -0.03 11.56
C GLY A 199 26.99 0.21 13.01
N ARG A 200 26.55 -0.63 13.95
CA ARG A 200 26.98 -0.52 15.36
C ARG A 200 28.45 -0.89 15.55
N VAL A 201 28.94 -1.89 14.81
CA VAL A 201 30.38 -2.21 14.80
C VAL A 201 31.18 -1.02 14.24
N LEU A 202 30.71 -0.41 13.13
CA LEU A 202 31.33 0.81 12.58
C LEU A 202 31.37 1.95 13.61
N GLU A 203 30.24 2.23 14.26
CA GLU A 203 30.13 3.25 15.30
C GLU A 203 31.12 3.02 16.46
N HIS A 204 31.26 1.76 16.88
CA HIS A 204 32.21 1.36 17.92
C HIS A 204 33.66 1.54 17.46
N ALA A 205 34.01 1.09 16.27
CA ALA A 205 35.36 1.20 15.71
C ALA A 205 35.77 2.64 15.41
N ALA A 206 34.83 3.47 14.95
CA ALA A 206 35.05 4.88 14.65
C ALA A 206 35.15 5.75 15.93
N GLY A 207 34.52 5.35 17.03
CA GLY A 207 34.45 6.16 18.26
C GLY A 207 33.58 7.41 18.12
N MET A 208 32.69 7.46 17.11
CA MET A 208 31.74 8.54 16.83
C MET A 208 30.41 7.95 16.40
N SER A 209 29.36 8.76 16.24
CA SER A 209 28.09 8.24 15.79
C SER A 209 28.17 7.62 14.39
N PHE A 210 27.32 6.63 14.12
CA PHE A 210 27.25 5.99 12.81
C PHE A 210 27.09 7.00 11.67
N ALA A 211 26.20 8.00 11.82
CA ALA A 211 25.95 9.01 10.78
C ALA A 211 27.18 9.90 10.54
N GLU A 212 27.93 10.27 11.58
CA GLU A 212 29.19 11.00 11.46
C GLU A 212 30.24 10.15 10.75
N ALA A 213 30.42 8.89 11.16
CA ALA A 213 31.42 8.00 10.56
C ALA A 213 31.19 7.82 9.06
N VAL A 214 29.98 7.47 8.61
CA VAL A 214 29.68 7.31 7.19
C VAL A 214 29.82 8.64 6.43
N THR A 215 29.43 9.76 7.04
CA THR A 215 29.60 11.08 6.41
C THR A 215 31.05 11.41 6.17
N GLU A 216 31.92 11.29 7.19
CA GLU A 216 33.34 11.64 7.09
C GLU A 216 34.14 10.64 6.23
N GLU A 217 33.84 9.36 6.34
CA GLU A 217 34.64 8.29 5.71
C GLU A 217 34.17 7.93 4.29
N VAL A 218 32.89 8.21 3.94
CA VAL A 218 32.34 7.81 2.65
C VAL A 218 31.73 8.99 1.89
N LEU A 219 30.73 9.67 2.47
CA LEU A 219 29.96 10.66 1.70
C LEU A 219 30.80 11.87 1.26
N VAL A 220 31.60 12.42 2.17
CA VAL A 220 32.47 13.58 1.88
C VAL A 220 33.58 13.21 0.89
N PRO A 221 34.36 12.12 1.07
CA PRO A 221 35.38 11.74 0.10
C PRO A 221 34.83 11.48 -1.30
N LEU A 222 33.65 10.90 -1.43
CA LEU A 222 33.00 10.67 -2.70
C LEU A 222 32.32 11.92 -3.30
N GLY A 223 32.25 13.02 -2.54
CA GLY A 223 31.63 14.27 -2.96
C GLY A 223 30.10 14.16 -3.12
N LEU A 224 29.43 13.42 -2.23
CA LEU A 224 27.99 13.26 -2.19
C LEU A 224 27.40 14.32 -1.24
N GLU A 225 27.42 15.57 -1.71
CA GLU A 225 27.21 16.77 -0.89
C GLU A 225 25.76 16.94 -0.37
N SER A 226 24.80 16.35 -1.06
CA SER A 226 23.37 16.41 -0.69
C SER A 226 22.91 15.18 0.12
N SER A 227 23.83 14.28 0.43
CA SER A 227 23.53 12.99 1.08
C SER A 227 23.75 13.05 2.59
N SER A 228 22.86 12.42 3.36
CA SER A 228 22.93 12.35 4.82
C SER A 228 22.23 11.11 5.35
N PHE A 229 22.65 10.60 6.53
CA PHE A 229 21.92 9.57 7.28
C PHE A 229 21.01 10.15 8.37
N SER A 230 20.75 11.44 8.33
CA SER A 230 19.82 12.12 9.23
C SER A 230 18.84 12.99 8.45
N LEU A 231 17.57 12.64 8.49
CA LEU A 231 16.50 13.45 7.88
C LEU A 231 16.44 14.84 8.52
N ALA A 232 16.74 14.95 9.82
CA ALA A 232 16.74 16.22 10.55
C ALA A 232 17.77 17.25 10.02
N THR A 233 18.80 16.80 9.32
CA THR A 233 19.83 17.68 8.72
C THR A 233 19.51 18.04 7.26
N ALA A 234 18.56 17.34 6.62
CA ALA A 234 18.15 17.63 5.25
C ALA A 234 17.29 18.91 5.21
N PRO A 235 17.51 19.82 4.24
CA PRO A 235 16.63 20.97 4.05
C PRO A 235 15.19 20.52 3.72
N ALA A 236 14.25 20.84 4.61
CA ALA A 236 12.86 20.33 4.50
C ALA A 236 12.16 20.81 3.22
N ASP A 237 12.53 21.97 2.69
CA ASP A 237 12.03 22.54 1.44
C ASP A 237 12.55 21.82 0.18
N ARG A 238 13.52 20.94 0.33
CA ARG A 238 14.10 20.12 -0.75
C ARG A 238 13.70 18.64 -0.68
N VAL A 239 13.15 18.16 0.44
CA VAL A 239 12.72 16.78 0.60
C VAL A 239 11.34 16.61 -0.05
N ALA A 240 11.18 15.64 -0.92
CA ALA A 240 9.89 15.31 -1.52
C ALA A 240 8.89 14.89 -0.43
N HIS A 241 7.67 15.40 -0.47
CA HIS A 241 6.58 14.90 0.38
C HIS A 241 6.18 13.51 -0.07
N ALA A 242 6.12 12.59 0.86
CA ALA A 242 5.89 11.18 0.58
C ALA A 242 4.48 10.74 0.91
N SER A 243 3.96 9.80 0.12
CA SER A 243 2.66 9.18 0.30
C SER A 243 2.76 7.67 0.49
N MET A 244 1.95 7.17 1.43
CA MET A 244 1.69 5.74 1.62
C MET A 244 0.42 5.34 0.91
N TRP A 245 0.29 4.04 0.64
CA TRP A 245 -0.94 3.44 0.14
C TRP A 245 -1.32 2.24 0.99
N SER A 246 -2.57 2.20 1.37
CA SER A 246 -3.16 1.02 1.99
C SER A 246 -3.54 -0.03 0.94
N TYR A 247 -3.80 -1.24 1.39
CA TYR A 247 -4.23 -2.38 0.56
C TYR A 247 -5.52 -2.13 -0.24
N ASP A 248 -6.35 -1.19 0.20
CA ASP A 248 -7.61 -0.81 -0.46
C ASP A 248 -7.44 0.36 -1.45
N GLY A 249 -6.22 0.87 -1.59
CA GLY A 249 -5.86 1.91 -2.54
C GLY A 249 -6.05 3.34 -2.04
N ARG A 250 -6.31 3.54 -0.75
CA ARG A 250 -6.32 4.87 -0.15
C ARG A 250 -4.92 5.39 0.03
N GLU A 251 -4.73 6.66 -0.29
CA GLU A 251 -3.50 7.38 -0.10
C GLU A 251 -3.52 8.18 1.21
N PHE A 252 -2.42 8.18 1.93
CA PHE A 252 -2.24 8.94 3.15
C PHE A 252 -0.78 9.41 3.28
N PRO A 253 -0.51 10.50 4.03
CA PRO A 253 0.84 10.98 4.24
C PRO A 253 1.74 9.91 4.87
N ALA A 254 2.95 9.76 4.35
CA ALA A 254 3.91 8.83 4.92
C ALA A 254 4.34 9.27 6.32
N PRO A 255 4.55 8.32 7.25
CA PRO A 255 5.15 8.61 8.53
C PRO A 255 6.56 9.21 8.38
N ASP A 256 6.86 10.21 9.18
CA ASP A 256 8.14 10.92 9.18
C ASP A 256 8.80 10.79 10.55
N PHE A 257 9.43 9.65 10.78
CA PHE A 257 10.22 9.40 11.99
C PHE A 257 11.56 8.71 11.65
N PRO A 258 12.60 8.92 12.47
CA PRO A 258 13.87 8.22 12.32
C PRO A 258 13.73 6.74 12.69
N LEU A 259 14.55 5.88 12.08
CA LEU A 259 14.62 4.47 12.42
C LEU A 259 15.80 4.21 13.36
N GLY A 260 15.61 3.44 14.43
CA GLY A 260 16.70 3.00 15.31
C GLY A 260 17.75 2.16 14.57
N MET A 261 17.38 1.56 13.44
CA MET A 261 18.27 0.85 12.51
C MET A 261 18.75 1.74 11.35
N ALA A 262 19.17 2.96 11.61
CA ALA A 262 19.60 3.94 10.59
C ALA A 262 20.55 3.37 9.53
N PRO A 263 21.55 2.51 9.85
CA PRO A 263 22.42 1.90 8.85
C PRO A 263 21.71 1.14 7.74
N ALA A 264 20.53 0.60 8.05
CA ALA A 264 19.77 -0.23 7.11
C ALA A 264 18.86 0.57 6.16
N GLY A 265 18.53 1.85 6.46
CA GLY A 265 17.48 2.50 5.66
C GLY A 265 17.32 4.01 5.77
N SER A 266 18.14 4.75 6.53
CA SER A 266 17.86 6.16 6.84
C SER A 266 18.51 7.19 5.91
N MET A 267 19.22 6.78 4.86
CA MET A 267 19.87 7.73 3.96
C MET A 267 18.84 8.58 3.20
N VAL A 268 19.11 9.88 3.17
CA VAL A 268 18.44 10.90 2.36
C VAL A 268 19.43 11.41 1.33
N THR A 269 19.05 11.45 0.05
CA THR A 269 19.95 11.82 -1.04
C THR A 269 19.18 12.26 -2.29
N SER A 270 19.89 12.73 -3.30
CA SER A 270 19.37 13.09 -4.62
C SER A 270 19.82 12.11 -5.72
N VAL A 271 19.12 12.09 -6.87
CA VAL A 271 19.57 11.28 -8.01
C VAL A 271 20.85 11.82 -8.65
N ARG A 272 21.20 13.10 -8.41
CA ARG A 272 22.51 13.66 -8.79
C ARG A 272 23.62 12.98 -8.01
N ASP A 273 23.52 12.87 -6.70
CA ASP A 273 24.54 12.24 -5.85
C ASP A 273 24.63 10.74 -6.15
N LEU A 274 23.49 10.05 -6.29
CA LEU A 274 23.50 8.63 -6.67
C LEU A 274 24.04 8.41 -8.09
N GLY A 275 23.76 9.31 -9.03
CA GLY A 275 24.37 9.32 -10.37
C GLY A 275 25.89 9.52 -10.28
N ARG A 276 26.36 10.44 -9.43
CA ARG A 276 27.80 10.60 -9.15
C ARG A 276 28.40 9.29 -8.59
N PHE A 277 27.74 8.66 -7.64
CA PHE A 277 28.19 7.37 -7.11
C PHE A 277 28.33 6.31 -8.22
N LEU A 278 27.35 6.21 -9.13
CA LEU A 278 27.41 5.31 -10.29
C LEU A 278 28.58 5.64 -11.23
N THR A 279 28.92 6.93 -11.44
CA THR A 279 30.08 7.32 -12.26
C THR A 279 31.41 6.89 -11.64
N LEU A 280 31.51 6.93 -10.31
CA LEU A 280 32.69 6.43 -9.59
C LEU A 280 32.80 4.91 -9.70
N MET A 281 31.68 4.19 -9.58
CA MET A 281 31.67 2.73 -9.83
C MET A 281 32.14 2.40 -11.25
N ALA A 282 31.78 3.18 -12.25
CA ALA A 282 32.23 3.01 -13.63
C ALA A 282 33.74 3.24 -13.79
N GLY A 283 34.35 4.09 -12.97
CA GLY A 283 35.80 4.25 -12.85
C GLY A 283 36.51 3.05 -12.22
N GLY A 284 35.76 2.09 -11.68
CA GLY A 284 36.28 0.83 -11.11
C GLY A 284 36.88 0.97 -9.71
N ALA A 285 36.73 2.13 -9.06
CA ALA A 285 37.17 2.38 -7.67
C ALA A 285 36.33 3.49 -7.04
N LEU A 286 36.36 3.61 -5.71
CA LEU A 286 35.79 4.73 -4.96
C LEU A 286 36.94 5.59 -4.40
N PRO A 287 37.37 6.65 -5.09
CA PRO A 287 38.58 7.38 -4.78
C PRO A 287 38.62 7.88 -3.34
N GLY A 288 39.71 7.56 -2.63
CA GLY A 288 39.89 7.92 -1.22
C GLY A 288 39.11 7.04 -0.23
N VAL A 289 38.36 6.04 -0.71
CA VAL A 289 37.54 5.12 0.11
C VAL A 289 37.89 3.67 -0.17
N LEU A 290 37.73 3.18 -1.42
CA LEU A 290 38.02 1.81 -1.82
C LEU A 290 38.79 1.77 -3.14
N ASP A 291 39.75 0.91 -3.22
CA ASP A 291 40.42 0.61 -4.49
C ASP A 291 39.60 -0.36 -5.35
N SER A 292 40.13 -0.72 -6.51
CA SER A 292 39.41 -1.58 -7.48
C SER A 292 39.28 -3.03 -7.02
N GLU A 293 40.20 -3.54 -6.20
CA GLU A 293 40.16 -4.90 -5.69
C GLU A 293 39.06 -5.03 -4.61
N ALA A 294 39.06 -4.11 -3.67
CA ALA A 294 38.05 -4.05 -2.62
C ALA A 294 36.61 -3.84 -3.18
N LEU A 295 36.46 -2.96 -4.17
CA LEU A 295 35.15 -2.75 -4.82
C LEU A 295 34.69 -4.00 -5.59
N ALA A 296 35.61 -4.69 -6.29
CA ALA A 296 35.31 -5.95 -6.98
C ALA A 296 34.92 -7.07 -5.99
N GLU A 297 35.55 -7.11 -4.81
CA GLU A 297 35.22 -8.05 -3.74
C GLU A 297 33.78 -7.78 -3.21
N MET A 298 33.38 -6.51 -3.06
CA MET A 298 32.01 -6.17 -2.67
C MET A 298 30.96 -6.63 -3.69
N TRP A 299 31.29 -6.65 -4.98
CA TRP A 299 30.37 -7.09 -6.03
C TRP A 299 30.30 -8.60 -6.21
N ARG A 300 31.29 -9.33 -5.69
CA ARG A 300 31.33 -10.78 -5.76
C ARG A 300 30.29 -11.40 -4.85
N VAL A 301 29.47 -12.34 -5.38
CA VAL A 301 28.53 -13.10 -4.57
C VAL A 301 29.28 -13.91 -3.52
N GLN A 302 29.03 -13.63 -2.25
CA GLN A 302 29.83 -14.21 -1.15
C GLN A 302 29.50 -15.67 -0.87
N PHE A 303 28.23 -16.05 -1.11
CA PHE A 303 27.72 -17.41 -0.86
C PHE A 303 26.90 -17.89 -2.05
N PRO A 304 27.52 -18.25 -3.17
CA PRO A 304 26.84 -18.75 -4.35
C PRO A 304 26.10 -20.06 -4.05
N ALA A 305 24.93 -20.24 -4.65
CA ALA A 305 24.16 -21.48 -4.50
C ALA A 305 24.87 -22.68 -5.18
N ASP A 306 25.52 -22.43 -6.30
CA ASP A 306 26.40 -23.34 -7.01
C ASP A 306 27.81 -22.70 -7.07
N PRO A 307 28.81 -23.29 -6.40
CA PRO A 307 30.17 -22.78 -6.43
C PRO A 307 30.82 -22.80 -7.83
N ASP A 308 30.32 -23.62 -8.73
CA ASP A 308 30.83 -23.76 -10.09
C ASP A 308 30.13 -22.82 -11.10
N ASP A 309 29.10 -22.07 -10.67
CA ASP A 309 28.44 -21.04 -11.50
C ASP A 309 29.45 -19.89 -11.76
N ALA A 310 29.79 -19.68 -13.01
CA ALA A 310 30.72 -18.62 -13.41
C ALA A 310 30.16 -17.21 -13.18
N GLU A 311 28.82 -17.08 -13.15
CA GLU A 311 28.13 -15.82 -12.98
C GLU A 311 26.99 -15.94 -11.96
N PRO A 312 27.30 -16.22 -10.69
CA PRO A 312 26.29 -16.44 -9.67
C PRO A 312 25.45 -15.16 -9.42
N THR A 313 24.18 -15.38 -9.10
CA THR A 313 23.29 -14.32 -8.59
C THR A 313 23.15 -14.42 -7.08
N GLY A 314 22.88 -13.29 -6.41
CA GLY A 314 22.76 -13.25 -4.95
C GLY A 314 23.31 -11.94 -4.37
N PHE A 315 23.81 -12.00 -3.14
CA PHE A 315 24.42 -10.85 -2.48
C PHE A 315 25.94 -10.96 -2.40
N GLY A 316 26.60 -9.86 -2.75
CA GLY A 316 27.97 -9.55 -2.37
C GLY A 316 27.99 -8.94 -0.97
N LEU A 317 28.90 -8.00 -0.73
CA LEU A 317 28.91 -7.19 0.50
C LEU A 317 28.05 -5.94 0.29
N GLY A 318 26.79 -6.03 0.71
CA GLY A 318 25.77 -5.01 0.52
C GLY A 318 25.12 -4.98 -0.87
N PHE A 319 25.85 -5.26 -1.93
CA PHE A 319 25.34 -5.23 -3.28
C PHE A 319 24.57 -6.51 -3.67
N ALA A 320 23.40 -6.34 -4.28
CA ALA A 320 22.74 -7.42 -5.00
C ALA A 320 23.38 -7.59 -6.38
N ARG A 321 23.60 -8.84 -6.80
CA ARG A 321 24.03 -9.20 -8.15
C ARG A 321 22.92 -9.98 -8.85
N GLY A 322 22.49 -9.48 -10.00
CA GLY A 322 21.47 -10.06 -10.86
C GLY A 322 21.88 -10.11 -12.32
N ARG A 323 20.91 -10.34 -13.20
CA ARG A 323 21.10 -10.36 -14.66
C ARG A 323 20.07 -9.50 -15.36
N LEU A 324 20.50 -8.81 -16.41
CA LEU A 324 19.66 -8.11 -17.36
C LEU A 324 19.78 -8.81 -18.71
N GLU A 325 18.70 -9.36 -19.21
CA GLU A 325 18.65 -9.97 -20.51
C GLU A 325 18.18 -8.96 -21.57
N THR A 326 18.92 -8.84 -22.66
CA THR A 326 18.58 -8.03 -23.81
C THR A 326 18.52 -8.89 -25.07
N THR A 327 17.86 -8.40 -26.12
CA THR A 327 17.83 -9.09 -27.42
C THR A 327 18.65 -8.27 -28.41
N SER A 328 19.67 -8.87 -29.00
CA SER A 328 20.51 -8.26 -30.03
C SER A 328 19.71 -7.97 -31.30
N ALA A 329 20.27 -7.18 -32.21
CA ALA A 329 19.72 -6.93 -33.55
C ALA A 329 19.54 -8.21 -34.40
N THR A 330 20.27 -9.28 -34.05
CA THR A 330 20.18 -10.60 -34.72
C THR A 330 19.17 -11.53 -34.07
N GLY A 331 18.52 -11.12 -32.97
CA GLY A 331 17.55 -11.91 -32.21
C GLY A 331 18.17 -12.84 -31.16
N GLU A 332 19.45 -12.70 -30.87
CA GLU A 332 20.17 -13.46 -29.84
C GLU A 332 19.96 -12.83 -28.46
N THR A 333 19.69 -13.64 -27.43
CA THR A 333 19.62 -13.18 -26.05
C THR A 333 21.02 -12.95 -25.50
N ILE A 334 21.28 -11.74 -25.01
CA ILE A 334 22.53 -11.35 -24.36
C ILE A 334 22.23 -11.13 -22.88
N SER A 335 22.99 -11.80 -22.01
CA SER A 335 22.89 -11.61 -20.54
C SER A 335 23.98 -10.65 -20.07
N HIS A 336 23.58 -9.63 -19.32
CA HIS A 336 24.49 -8.65 -18.71
C HIS A 336 24.45 -8.81 -17.20
N GLY A 337 25.61 -8.81 -16.54
CA GLY A 337 25.67 -8.75 -15.08
C GLY A 337 25.17 -7.40 -14.56
N VAL A 338 24.29 -7.44 -13.56
CA VAL A 338 23.75 -6.24 -12.90
C VAL A 338 24.21 -6.21 -11.46
N ILE A 339 24.72 -5.07 -11.00
CA ILE A 339 25.10 -4.79 -9.62
C ILE A 339 24.22 -3.65 -9.13
N GLY A 340 23.63 -3.75 -7.93
CA GLY A 340 22.81 -2.66 -7.41
C GLY A 340 22.08 -3.00 -6.13
N HIS A 341 21.10 -2.19 -5.80
CA HIS A 341 20.19 -2.42 -4.68
C HIS A 341 18.88 -1.66 -4.88
N GLY A 342 17.77 -2.31 -4.58
CA GLY A 342 16.48 -1.63 -4.43
C GLY A 342 16.33 -0.99 -3.06
N GLY A 343 15.46 -0.01 -2.93
CA GLY A 343 15.15 0.64 -1.68
C GLY A 343 13.64 0.81 -1.47
N ALA A 344 13.17 0.61 -0.25
CA ALA A 344 11.81 0.91 0.18
C ALA A 344 11.85 1.46 1.60
N ILE A 345 11.15 2.54 1.82
CA ILE A 345 10.92 3.13 3.13
C ILE A 345 9.67 3.98 3.03
N TYR A 346 8.93 4.12 4.11
CA TYR A 346 7.68 4.87 4.18
C TYR A 346 7.56 5.98 3.12
N GLY A 347 6.69 5.73 2.12
CA GLY A 347 6.39 6.68 1.05
C GLY A 347 7.47 6.83 -0.03
N TYR A 348 8.53 6.03 -0.04
CA TYR A 348 9.56 6.12 -1.07
C TYR A 348 9.95 4.74 -1.61
N SER A 349 10.19 4.69 -2.91
CA SER A 349 10.71 3.51 -3.60
C SER A 349 11.89 3.89 -4.48
N THR A 350 12.97 3.12 -4.42
CA THR A 350 14.23 3.39 -5.12
C THR A 350 14.71 2.14 -5.84
N GLU A 351 15.33 2.33 -7.00
CA GLU A 351 16.15 1.32 -7.66
C GLU A 351 17.46 1.95 -8.15
N LEU A 352 18.58 1.34 -7.83
CA LEU A 352 19.91 1.68 -8.31
C LEU A 352 20.52 0.46 -8.97
N ALA A 353 20.91 0.57 -10.23
CA ALA A 353 21.53 -0.52 -10.97
C ALA A 353 22.69 -0.06 -11.85
N PHE A 354 23.71 -0.91 -11.95
CA PHE A 354 24.92 -0.68 -12.69
C PHE A 354 25.29 -1.94 -13.50
N LEU A 355 25.71 -1.77 -14.73
CA LEU A 355 26.23 -2.82 -15.64
C LEU A 355 27.76 -2.69 -15.75
N PRO A 356 28.55 -3.45 -14.99
CA PRO A 356 30.01 -3.27 -14.92
C PRO A 356 30.69 -3.40 -16.29
N GLU A 357 30.33 -4.39 -17.09
CA GLU A 357 30.93 -4.65 -18.39
C GLU A 357 30.66 -3.54 -19.42
N ALA A 358 29.48 -2.90 -19.26
CA ALA A 358 29.07 -1.79 -20.14
C ALA A 358 29.45 -0.41 -19.57
N GLY A 359 29.75 -0.30 -18.28
CA GLY A 359 29.94 0.98 -17.60
C GLY A 359 28.71 1.85 -17.62
N LEU A 360 27.51 1.27 -17.69
CA LEU A 360 26.23 1.97 -17.70
C LEU A 360 25.57 1.88 -16.34
N GLY A 361 25.01 2.98 -15.84
CA GLY A 361 24.28 3.02 -14.60
C GLY A 361 22.95 3.76 -14.73
N ALA A 362 21.99 3.41 -13.91
CA ALA A 362 20.75 4.18 -13.76
C ALA A 362 20.22 4.07 -12.33
N VAL A 363 19.60 5.15 -11.89
CA VAL A 363 18.90 5.22 -10.59
C VAL A 363 17.60 5.98 -10.75
N ALA A 364 16.52 5.45 -10.17
CA ALA A 364 15.22 6.11 -10.09
C ALA A 364 14.70 6.08 -8.66
N VAL A 365 14.05 7.17 -8.25
CA VAL A 365 13.41 7.31 -6.94
C VAL A 365 12.03 7.93 -7.13
N SER A 366 11.02 7.42 -6.42
CA SER A 366 9.67 7.98 -6.36
C SER A 366 9.28 8.32 -4.92
N ASN A 367 8.32 9.23 -4.77
CA ASN A 367 7.78 9.67 -3.46
C ASN A 367 6.48 8.93 -3.08
N VAL A 368 6.29 7.73 -3.58
CA VAL A 368 5.13 6.89 -3.24
C VAL A 368 5.61 5.50 -2.87
N ASP A 369 5.07 4.97 -1.78
CA ASP A 369 5.38 3.61 -1.34
C ASP A 369 4.88 2.55 -2.33
N PHE A 370 5.49 1.37 -2.29
CA PHE A 370 5.15 0.20 -3.11
C PHE A 370 5.22 0.41 -4.62
N THR A 371 6.03 1.36 -5.07
CA THR A 371 6.33 1.57 -6.48
C THR A 371 7.67 0.97 -6.90
N ASN A 372 8.24 0.06 -6.10
CA ASN A 372 9.51 -0.59 -6.40
C ASN A 372 9.52 -1.27 -7.78
N ALA A 373 8.44 -1.96 -8.14
CA ALA A 373 8.33 -2.57 -9.47
C ALA A 373 8.33 -1.53 -10.60
N VAL A 374 7.83 -0.32 -10.34
CA VAL A 374 7.81 0.78 -11.32
C VAL A 374 9.19 1.37 -11.49
N VAL A 375 9.87 1.76 -10.40
CA VAL A 375 11.23 2.33 -10.47
C VAL A 375 12.24 1.32 -11.02
N SER A 376 12.12 0.04 -10.63
CA SER A 376 12.96 -1.05 -11.17
C SER A 376 12.75 -1.23 -12.69
N ARG A 377 11.50 -1.21 -13.15
CA ARG A 377 11.16 -1.26 -14.57
C ARG A 377 11.71 -0.06 -15.34
N ILE A 378 11.61 1.15 -14.79
CA ILE A 378 12.15 2.37 -15.39
C ILE A 378 13.67 2.28 -15.52
N VAL A 379 14.37 1.88 -14.45
CA VAL A 379 15.83 1.70 -14.45
C VAL A 379 16.27 0.64 -15.46
N ARG A 380 15.60 -0.52 -15.45
CA ARG A 380 15.89 -1.60 -16.42
C ARG A 380 15.72 -1.14 -17.85
N LEU A 381 14.59 -0.50 -18.19
CA LEU A 381 14.32 0.00 -19.54
C LEU A 381 15.26 1.12 -19.95
N ALA A 382 15.70 1.97 -19.01
CA ALA A 382 16.71 2.99 -19.28
C ALA A 382 18.07 2.36 -19.62
N LEU A 383 18.49 1.31 -18.90
CA LEU A 383 19.72 0.57 -19.20
C LEU A 383 19.64 -0.19 -20.53
N GLU A 384 18.53 -0.90 -20.79
CA GLU A 384 18.28 -1.56 -22.08
C GLU A 384 18.33 -0.56 -23.27
N ALA A 385 17.66 0.60 -23.10
CA ALA A 385 17.64 1.64 -24.14
C ALA A 385 19.02 2.29 -24.34
N ALA A 386 19.83 2.43 -23.26
CA ALA A 386 21.19 2.95 -23.36
C ALA A 386 22.13 1.94 -24.06
N LEU A 387 22.00 0.65 -23.77
CA LEU A 387 22.69 -0.42 -24.53
C LEU A 387 22.27 -0.39 -26.01
N GLY A 388 20.97 -0.35 -26.29
CA GLY A 388 20.44 -0.27 -27.65
C GLY A 388 20.94 0.96 -28.42
N LEU A 389 21.08 2.11 -27.75
CA LEU A 389 21.65 3.32 -28.36
C LEU A 389 23.09 3.08 -28.86
N ARG A 390 23.92 2.37 -28.08
CA ARG A 390 25.30 2.02 -28.47
C ARG A 390 25.35 1.03 -29.64
N GLU A 391 24.40 0.11 -29.68
CA GLU A 391 24.29 -0.93 -30.69
C GLU A 391 23.53 -0.46 -31.95
N GLY A 392 22.93 0.73 -31.93
CA GLY A 392 22.07 1.23 -33.00
C GLY A 392 20.71 0.52 -33.08
N THR A 393 20.26 -0.10 -31.99
CA THR A 393 18.96 -0.78 -31.87
C THR A 393 17.99 0.07 -31.09
N GLU A 394 16.68 -0.12 -31.32
CA GLU A 394 15.65 0.59 -30.61
C GLU A 394 14.83 -0.37 -29.72
N VAL A 395 14.89 -0.16 -28.41
CA VAL A 395 14.16 -0.95 -27.45
C VAL A 395 12.70 -0.53 -27.41
N ALA A 396 11.76 -1.47 -27.48
CA ALA A 396 10.35 -1.21 -27.34
C ALA A 396 10.02 -0.89 -25.86
N LEU A 397 9.28 0.22 -25.65
CA LEU A 397 8.79 0.57 -24.32
C LEU A 397 7.38 -0.01 -24.16
N PRO A 398 7.18 -0.98 -23.27
CA PRO A 398 5.89 -1.63 -23.11
C PRO A 398 4.85 -0.66 -22.54
N ARG A 399 3.63 -0.74 -23.05
CA ARG A 399 2.48 0.07 -22.61
C ARG A 399 1.27 -0.82 -22.39
N SER A 400 0.38 -0.34 -21.57
CA SER A 400 -0.93 -0.95 -21.36
C SER A 400 -2.02 0.12 -21.44
N ASP A 401 -3.23 -0.29 -21.82
CA ASP A 401 -4.39 0.60 -21.94
C ASP A 401 -5.48 0.23 -20.92
N PRO A 402 -6.40 1.15 -20.59
CA PRO A 402 -7.59 0.82 -19.82
C PRO A 402 -8.39 -0.30 -20.48
N LEU A 403 -9.08 -1.09 -19.68
CA LEU A 403 -9.93 -2.16 -20.20
C LEU A 403 -11.06 -1.59 -21.09
N PRO A 404 -11.43 -2.27 -22.18
CA PRO A 404 -12.62 -1.95 -22.94
C PRO A 404 -13.87 -1.93 -22.04
N ALA A 405 -14.82 -1.04 -22.35
CA ALA A 405 -16.06 -0.92 -21.59
C ALA A 405 -16.80 -2.27 -21.46
N GLY A 406 -17.26 -2.58 -20.26
CA GLY A 406 -17.97 -3.82 -19.94
C GLY A 406 -17.10 -5.10 -19.87
N LEU A 407 -15.81 -5.03 -20.15
CA LEU A 407 -14.94 -6.21 -20.04
C LEU A 407 -14.70 -6.59 -18.56
N SER A 408 -14.53 -5.61 -17.68
CA SER A 408 -14.32 -5.84 -16.24
C SER A 408 -15.45 -6.68 -15.64
N SER A 409 -16.71 -6.34 -15.91
CA SER A 409 -17.87 -7.08 -15.42
C SER A 409 -17.93 -8.52 -15.97
N ARG A 410 -17.48 -8.74 -17.20
CA ARG A 410 -17.41 -10.08 -17.80
C ARG A 410 -16.28 -10.92 -17.21
N LEU A 411 -15.16 -10.30 -16.83
CA LEU A 411 -14.02 -10.95 -16.18
C LEU A 411 -14.34 -11.35 -14.73
N HIS A 412 -15.23 -10.61 -14.07
CA HIS A 412 -15.55 -10.86 -12.65
C HIS A 412 -15.94 -12.33 -12.42
N GLY A 413 -15.35 -12.95 -11.38
CA GLY A 413 -15.67 -14.30 -10.94
C GLY A 413 -14.47 -15.06 -10.37
N ALA A 414 -14.74 -16.28 -9.96
CA ALA A 414 -13.76 -17.23 -9.47
C ALA A 414 -13.32 -18.18 -10.60
N TYR A 415 -12.05 -18.54 -10.58
CA TYR A 415 -11.44 -19.43 -11.56
C TYR A 415 -10.53 -20.44 -10.87
N GLU A 416 -10.50 -21.68 -11.37
CA GLU A 416 -9.73 -22.77 -10.77
C GLU A 416 -8.96 -23.54 -11.84
N SER A 417 -7.71 -23.87 -11.56
CA SER A 417 -6.88 -24.73 -12.42
C SER A 417 -7.17 -26.20 -12.18
N GLY A 418 -6.77 -27.04 -13.11
CA GLY A 418 -6.89 -28.51 -12.97
C GLY A 418 -6.14 -29.07 -11.75
N GLU A 419 -5.22 -28.32 -11.18
CA GLU A 419 -4.45 -28.66 -9.96
C GLU A 419 -5.06 -28.08 -8.67
N GLY A 420 -6.23 -27.41 -8.77
CA GLY A 420 -6.92 -26.82 -7.63
C GLY A 420 -6.39 -25.42 -7.21
N ALA A 421 -5.48 -24.83 -7.98
CA ALA A 421 -5.08 -23.45 -7.72
C ALA A 421 -6.21 -22.49 -8.10
N ARG A 422 -6.50 -21.51 -7.24
CA ARG A 422 -7.59 -20.56 -7.42
C ARG A 422 -7.08 -19.15 -7.65
N LEU A 423 -7.83 -18.41 -8.46
CA LEU A 423 -7.73 -16.97 -8.59
C LEU A 423 -9.12 -16.35 -8.66
N ARG A 424 -9.21 -15.08 -8.35
CA ARG A 424 -10.45 -14.30 -8.48
C ARG A 424 -10.18 -13.05 -9.30
N VAL A 425 -11.15 -12.65 -10.09
CA VAL A 425 -11.16 -11.33 -10.72
C VAL A 425 -12.34 -10.54 -10.14
N LEU A 426 -12.05 -9.38 -9.58
CA LEU A 426 -13.03 -8.47 -9.01
C LEU A 426 -13.22 -7.29 -9.97
N ALA A 427 -14.48 -7.05 -10.38
CA ALA A 427 -14.83 -5.85 -11.15
C ALA A 427 -15.17 -4.71 -10.20
N ARG A 428 -14.56 -3.54 -10.39
CA ARG A 428 -14.77 -2.37 -9.55
C ARG A 428 -14.68 -1.10 -10.39
N GLY A 429 -15.77 -0.35 -10.50
CA GLY A 429 -15.78 0.93 -11.21
C GLY A 429 -15.21 0.85 -12.64
N GLY A 430 -15.55 -0.19 -13.40
CA GLY A 430 -15.03 -0.43 -14.75
C GLY A 430 -13.61 -0.98 -14.82
N ARG A 431 -12.91 -1.17 -13.69
CA ARG A 431 -11.59 -1.80 -13.58
C ARG A 431 -11.73 -3.28 -13.24
N ALA A 432 -10.72 -4.08 -13.48
CA ALA A 432 -10.62 -5.46 -13.02
C ALA A 432 -9.36 -5.65 -12.18
N GLU A 433 -9.52 -6.26 -11.02
CA GLU A 433 -8.45 -6.60 -10.09
C GLU A 433 -8.31 -8.12 -10.03
N LEU A 434 -7.13 -8.62 -10.33
CA LEU A 434 -6.77 -10.04 -10.25
C LEU A 434 -6.20 -10.35 -8.87
N GLU A 435 -6.90 -11.16 -8.10
CA GLU A 435 -6.35 -11.75 -6.87
C GLU A 435 -5.64 -13.06 -7.22
N ILE A 436 -4.32 -13.06 -7.07
CA ILE A 436 -3.47 -14.22 -7.33
C ILE A 436 -2.40 -14.37 -6.24
N GLY A 437 -2.37 -15.50 -5.57
CA GLY A 437 -1.46 -15.72 -4.44
C GLY A 437 -1.64 -14.69 -3.32
N SER A 438 -0.59 -13.96 -2.97
CA SER A 438 -0.60 -12.88 -1.98
C SER A 438 -0.96 -11.50 -2.54
N ALA A 439 -1.03 -11.34 -3.87
CA ALA A 439 -1.16 -10.06 -4.53
C ALA A 439 -2.57 -9.80 -5.08
N THR A 440 -2.92 -8.52 -5.17
CA THR A 440 -4.05 -8.00 -5.94
C THR A 440 -3.49 -7.07 -7.01
N LEU A 441 -3.68 -7.43 -8.28
CA LEU A 441 -3.06 -6.75 -9.42
C LEU A 441 -4.13 -6.17 -10.35
N ALA A 442 -3.97 -4.92 -10.77
CA ALA A 442 -4.85 -4.32 -11.77
C ALA A 442 -4.62 -4.95 -13.14
N LEU A 443 -5.70 -5.39 -13.81
CA LEU A 443 -5.67 -5.89 -15.18
C LEU A 443 -5.91 -4.76 -16.17
N ARG A 444 -5.12 -4.74 -17.25
CA ARG A 444 -5.20 -3.77 -18.34
C ARG A 444 -5.11 -4.46 -19.70
N ALA A 445 -5.52 -3.80 -20.74
CA ALA A 445 -5.35 -4.29 -22.11
C ALA A 445 -3.86 -4.19 -22.53
N SER A 446 -3.33 -5.27 -23.10
CA SER A 446 -1.94 -5.31 -23.59
C SER A 446 -1.77 -4.71 -24.99
N GLY A 447 -2.86 -4.30 -25.64
CA GLY A 447 -2.89 -3.94 -27.06
C GLY A 447 -3.05 -5.15 -28.01
N THR A 448 -2.93 -6.36 -27.51
CA THR A 448 -3.19 -7.60 -28.27
C THR A 448 -4.61 -8.08 -27.96
N PRO A 449 -5.42 -8.47 -28.95
CA PRO A 449 -6.76 -9.01 -28.73
C PRO A 449 -6.71 -10.23 -27.79
N ASP A 450 -7.68 -10.32 -26.89
CA ASP A 450 -7.84 -11.42 -25.91
C ASP A 450 -6.63 -11.67 -25.01
N LEU A 451 -5.71 -10.69 -24.91
CA LEU A 451 -4.57 -10.69 -24.02
C LEU A 451 -4.60 -9.45 -23.12
N LEU A 452 -4.65 -9.70 -21.83
CA LEU A 452 -4.48 -8.66 -20.80
C LEU A 452 -3.10 -8.74 -20.19
N ILE A 453 -2.72 -7.70 -19.47
CA ILE A 453 -1.52 -7.69 -18.65
C ILE A 453 -1.87 -7.17 -17.25
N ALA A 454 -1.34 -7.81 -16.24
CA ALA A 454 -1.33 -7.22 -14.91
C ALA A 454 -0.34 -6.05 -14.91
N ASP A 455 -0.86 -4.84 -14.75
CA ASP A 455 -0.05 -3.61 -14.72
C ASP A 455 -0.53 -2.73 -13.57
N SER A 456 0.19 -2.83 -12.48
CA SER A 456 -0.07 -2.13 -11.23
C SER A 456 1.24 -1.54 -10.69
N ARG A 457 1.17 -0.89 -9.54
CA ARG A 457 2.38 -0.45 -8.81
C ARG A 457 3.26 -1.61 -8.38
N LEU A 458 2.64 -2.76 -8.05
CA LEU A 458 3.32 -3.92 -7.48
C LEU A 458 3.99 -4.79 -8.53
N SER A 459 3.50 -4.76 -9.77
CA SER A 459 3.99 -5.67 -10.82
C SER A 459 3.61 -5.16 -12.20
N PHE A 460 4.46 -5.48 -13.17
CA PHE A 460 4.13 -5.50 -14.59
C PHE A 460 4.22 -6.96 -15.05
N GLY A 461 3.08 -7.56 -15.38
CA GLY A 461 2.89 -9.00 -15.57
C GLY A 461 2.23 -9.63 -14.34
N PRO A 462 1.73 -10.87 -14.49
CA PRO A 462 1.75 -11.69 -15.68
C PRO A 462 0.82 -11.23 -16.81
N GLU A 463 1.05 -11.74 -18.01
CA GLU A 463 0.07 -11.70 -19.10
C GLU A 463 -1.05 -12.69 -18.81
N VAL A 464 -2.29 -12.29 -19.17
CA VAL A 464 -3.50 -13.05 -18.90
C VAL A 464 -4.29 -13.20 -20.20
N GLY A 465 -4.23 -14.38 -20.79
CA GLY A 465 -5.04 -14.75 -21.96
C GLY A 465 -6.51 -14.97 -21.58
N ILE A 466 -7.41 -14.57 -22.45
CA ILE A 466 -8.86 -14.71 -22.26
C ILE A 466 -9.39 -15.76 -23.25
N ASP A 467 -10.10 -16.78 -22.74
CA ASP A 467 -10.89 -17.70 -23.53
C ASP A 467 -12.37 -17.39 -23.38
N SER A 468 -13.00 -16.99 -24.48
CA SER A 468 -14.42 -16.64 -24.54
C SER A 468 -15.20 -17.62 -25.40
N ALA A 469 -16.46 -17.92 -25.02
CA ALA A 469 -17.39 -18.61 -25.88
C ALA A 469 -17.70 -17.79 -27.15
N ALA A 470 -17.58 -18.40 -28.32
CA ALA A 470 -17.71 -17.72 -29.60
C ALA A 470 -19.08 -17.02 -29.80
N GLU A 471 -20.17 -17.61 -29.31
CA GLU A 471 -21.54 -17.11 -29.49
C GLU A 471 -21.95 -16.08 -28.43
N THR A 472 -21.65 -16.36 -27.15
CA THR A 472 -22.13 -15.55 -26.01
C THR A 472 -21.11 -14.49 -25.57
N ARG A 473 -19.86 -14.60 -26.00
CA ARG A 473 -18.73 -13.82 -25.51
C ARG A 473 -18.51 -13.96 -23.99
N GLU A 474 -19.08 -14.97 -23.35
CA GLU A 474 -18.87 -15.27 -21.96
C GLU A 474 -17.44 -15.79 -21.77
N ILE A 475 -16.75 -15.28 -20.75
CA ILE A 475 -15.38 -15.70 -20.44
C ILE A 475 -15.45 -17.04 -19.70
N GLN A 476 -14.87 -18.07 -20.30
CA GLN A 476 -14.88 -19.44 -19.79
C GLN A 476 -13.61 -19.80 -19.04
N ALA A 477 -12.47 -19.23 -19.47
CA ALA A 477 -11.19 -19.48 -18.82
C ALA A 477 -10.25 -18.27 -18.97
N LEU A 478 -9.26 -18.25 -18.07
CA LEU A 478 -8.10 -17.35 -18.11
C LEU A 478 -6.84 -18.20 -18.21
N ARG A 479 -5.83 -17.73 -18.96
CA ARG A 479 -4.51 -18.39 -19.06
C ARG A 479 -3.42 -17.50 -18.51
N ILE A 480 -2.57 -18.04 -17.63
CA ILE A 480 -1.41 -17.36 -17.07
C ILE A 480 -0.20 -18.29 -17.24
N GLY A 481 0.73 -17.93 -18.12
CA GLY A 481 1.77 -18.84 -18.58
C GLY A 481 1.14 -20.10 -19.19
N ASP A 482 1.61 -21.27 -18.77
CA ASP A 482 1.11 -22.58 -19.24
C ASP A 482 -0.14 -23.07 -18.48
N ARG A 483 -0.63 -22.31 -17.48
CA ARG A 483 -1.78 -22.72 -16.66
C ARG A 483 -3.08 -22.15 -17.19
N GLU A 484 -4.07 -23.01 -17.35
CA GLU A 484 -5.46 -22.63 -17.61
C GLU A 484 -6.26 -22.65 -16.32
N PHE A 485 -7.03 -21.59 -16.09
CA PHE A 485 -7.95 -21.41 -14.96
C PHE A 485 -9.36 -21.30 -15.51
N ARG A 486 -10.19 -22.33 -15.29
CA ARG A 486 -11.58 -22.37 -15.75
C ARG A 486 -12.48 -21.64 -14.77
N ARG A 487 -13.46 -20.93 -15.29
CA ARG A 487 -14.49 -20.29 -14.47
C ARG A 487 -15.23 -21.33 -13.64
N VAL A 488 -15.37 -21.09 -12.36
CA VAL A 488 -16.13 -21.93 -11.43
C VAL A 488 -17.25 -21.10 -10.79
N PRO A 489 -18.34 -21.73 -10.29
CA PRO A 489 -19.37 -21.03 -9.54
C PRO A 489 -18.76 -20.33 -8.32
N ASP A 490 -19.16 -19.07 -8.09
CA ASP A 490 -18.78 -18.35 -6.88
C ASP A 490 -19.69 -18.82 -5.73
N SER A 491 -19.25 -19.85 -5.03
CA SER A 491 -20.00 -20.50 -3.95
C SER A 491 -19.62 -19.93 -2.59
N ARG A 492 -20.58 -20.00 -1.64
CA ARG A 492 -20.35 -19.63 -0.25
C ARG A 492 -19.13 -20.37 0.30
N PRO A 493 -18.13 -19.67 0.86
CA PRO A 493 -17.00 -20.30 1.51
C PRO A 493 -17.44 -21.14 2.72
N PRO A 494 -16.70 -22.20 3.08
CA PRO A 494 -16.96 -22.94 4.30
C PRO A 494 -16.74 -22.03 5.53
N PRO A 495 -17.40 -22.35 6.66
CA PRO A 495 -17.15 -21.62 7.90
C PRO A 495 -15.68 -21.74 8.30
N PRO A 496 -15.10 -20.66 8.90
CA PRO A 496 -13.71 -20.66 9.33
C PRO A 496 -13.49 -21.68 10.47
N PRO A 497 -12.26 -22.18 10.65
CA PRO A 497 -11.90 -22.92 11.86
C PRO A 497 -12.20 -22.08 13.11
N ALA A 498 -12.88 -22.69 14.08
CA ALA A 498 -13.35 -21.97 15.28
C ALA A 498 -12.21 -21.37 16.10
N GLU A 499 -11.04 -22.03 16.10
CA GLU A 499 -9.82 -21.57 16.77
C GLU A 499 -9.25 -20.26 16.19
N PHE A 500 -9.57 -19.90 14.92
CA PHE A 500 -9.11 -18.66 14.33
C PHE A 500 -9.94 -17.44 14.73
N LEU A 501 -11.21 -17.63 15.09
CA LEU A 501 -12.11 -16.52 15.39
C LEU A 501 -11.58 -15.57 16.50
N PRO A 502 -11.00 -16.07 17.63
CA PRO A 502 -10.44 -15.20 18.64
C PRO A 502 -9.19 -14.43 18.19
N LEU A 503 -8.49 -14.92 17.14
CA LEU A 503 -7.25 -14.35 16.64
C LEU A 503 -7.48 -13.25 15.61
N ILE A 504 -8.63 -13.29 14.91
CA ILE A 504 -8.99 -12.31 13.91
C ILE A 504 -9.09 -10.92 14.53
N GLY A 505 -8.46 -9.93 13.90
CA GLY A 505 -8.48 -8.54 14.35
C GLY A 505 -7.35 -7.70 13.77
N GLU A 506 -7.21 -6.54 14.35
CA GLU A 506 -6.19 -5.54 14.03
C GLU A 506 -5.18 -5.46 15.16
N TYR A 507 -3.90 -5.30 14.82
CA TYR A 507 -2.81 -5.26 15.79
C TYR A 507 -1.79 -4.18 15.41
N GLY A 508 -1.05 -3.64 16.38
CA GLY A 508 0.05 -2.70 16.17
C GLY A 508 -0.37 -1.23 16.11
N TRP A 509 0.29 -0.47 15.27
CA TRP A 509 0.29 0.99 15.22
C TRP A 509 -0.66 1.54 14.15
N ASP A 510 -1.14 2.77 14.32
CA ASP A 510 -2.02 3.42 13.34
C ASP A 510 -1.36 3.59 11.97
N HIS A 511 -0.07 3.86 11.94
CA HIS A 511 0.69 4.07 10.71
C HIS A 511 1.07 2.75 10.00
N ASN A 512 0.93 1.59 10.68
CA ASN A 512 1.17 0.28 10.07
C ASN A 512 0.46 -0.82 10.86
N ILE A 513 -0.74 -1.16 10.43
CA ILE A 513 -1.59 -2.14 11.08
C ILE A 513 -1.26 -3.54 10.56
N LEU A 514 -1.06 -4.48 11.48
CA LEU A 514 -1.07 -5.90 11.20
C LEU A 514 -2.52 -6.39 11.23
N PHE A 515 -3.07 -6.74 10.08
CA PHE A 515 -4.40 -7.34 9.97
C PHE A 515 -4.28 -8.86 10.06
N VAL A 516 -5.03 -9.48 10.94
CA VAL A 516 -5.17 -10.93 11.05
C VAL A 516 -6.59 -11.30 10.65
N PHE A 517 -6.74 -12.19 9.67
CA PHE A 517 -8.02 -12.59 9.10
C PHE A 517 -7.97 -14.05 8.61
N GLU A 518 -9.11 -14.66 8.40
CA GLU A 518 -9.17 -15.97 7.76
C GLU A 518 -9.34 -15.80 6.26
N ARG A 519 -8.62 -16.61 5.46
CA ARG A 519 -8.77 -16.67 4.01
C ARG A 519 -8.68 -18.13 3.53
N ASP A 520 -9.74 -18.61 2.88
CA ASP A 520 -9.81 -19.94 2.30
C ASP A 520 -9.44 -21.07 3.29
N GLY A 521 -9.87 -20.93 4.55
CA GLY A 521 -9.60 -21.87 5.64
C GLY A 521 -8.23 -21.72 6.30
N LEU A 522 -7.45 -20.73 5.93
CA LEU A 522 -6.13 -20.44 6.51
C LEU A 522 -6.14 -19.14 7.31
N LEU A 523 -5.49 -19.13 8.47
CA LEU A 523 -5.18 -17.88 9.14
C LEU A 523 -4.17 -17.10 8.29
N THR A 524 -4.51 -15.87 7.95
CA THR A 524 -3.71 -15.03 7.05
C THR A 524 -3.43 -13.70 7.73
N VAL A 525 -2.25 -13.16 7.52
CA VAL A 525 -1.89 -11.81 7.97
C VAL A 525 -1.61 -10.93 6.75
N LEU A 526 -1.98 -9.64 6.88
CA LEU A 526 -1.51 -8.58 6.01
C LEU A 526 -0.63 -7.67 6.85
N ILE A 527 0.62 -7.52 6.43
CA ILE A 527 1.64 -6.71 7.08
C ILE A 527 2.24 -5.73 6.09
N GLU A 528 2.73 -4.60 6.58
CA GLU A 528 3.31 -3.54 5.74
C GLU A 528 2.35 -3.11 4.62
N TRP A 529 1.04 -3.06 4.91
CA TRP A 529 -0.07 -2.62 4.04
C TRP A 529 -0.35 -3.48 2.79
N LEU A 530 0.56 -4.33 2.33
CA LEU A 530 0.42 -5.07 1.07
C LEU A 530 0.68 -6.57 1.16
N GLU A 531 1.61 -6.97 2.01
CA GLU A 531 2.08 -8.35 2.02
C GLU A 531 1.12 -9.27 2.78
N ARG A 532 0.49 -10.17 2.04
CA ARG A 532 -0.43 -11.18 2.60
C ARG A 532 0.27 -12.52 2.73
N TYR A 533 0.31 -13.04 3.96
CA TYR A 533 0.92 -14.32 4.25
C TYR A 533 -0.10 -15.28 4.86
N PRO A 534 -0.42 -16.41 4.20
CA PRO A 534 -1.07 -17.52 4.86
C PRO A 534 -0.11 -18.11 5.88
N LEU A 535 -0.56 -18.28 7.11
CA LEU A 535 0.23 -18.84 8.20
C LEU A 535 -0.04 -20.32 8.36
N THR A 536 1.00 -21.07 8.78
CA THR A 536 0.89 -22.48 9.14
C THR A 536 0.94 -22.62 10.66
N ALA A 537 -0.06 -23.26 11.27
CA ALA A 537 -0.07 -23.50 12.71
C ALA A 537 1.06 -24.46 13.09
N ASP A 538 1.73 -24.16 14.23
CA ASP A 538 2.69 -25.10 14.81
C ASP A 538 1.93 -26.31 15.37
N PRO A 539 2.39 -27.54 15.10
CA PRO A 539 1.68 -28.76 15.51
C PRO A 539 1.69 -28.97 17.04
N ASP A 540 2.67 -28.44 17.72
CA ASP A 540 2.91 -28.66 19.16
C ASP A 540 2.48 -27.45 20.02
N ASP A 541 2.29 -26.27 19.41
CA ASP A 541 1.94 -25.03 20.09
C ASP A 541 0.78 -24.29 19.39
N PRO A 542 -0.46 -24.41 19.89
CA PRO A 542 -1.63 -23.80 19.25
C PRO A 542 -1.62 -22.26 19.15
N GLY A 543 -0.72 -21.61 19.88
CA GLY A 543 -0.55 -20.15 19.87
C GLY A 543 0.50 -19.64 18.90
N LEU A 544 1.22 -20.54 18.22
CA LEU A 544 2.35 -20.25 17.36
C LEU A 544 2.02 -20.56 15.90
N PHE A 545 2.36 -19.65 15.01
CA PHE A 545 2.15 -19.78 13.57
C PHE A 545 3.41 -19.40 12.80
N HIS A 546 3.69 -20.11 11.73
CA HIS A 546 4.88 -19.90 10.90
C HIS A 546 4.56 -19.18 9.60
N PHE A 547 5.40 -18.22 9.23
CA PHE A 547 5.36 -17.60 7.91
C PHE A 547 5.81 -18.57 6.83
N PRO A 548 5.31 -18.42 5.59
CA PRO A 548 5.76 -19.24 4.46
C PRO A 548 7.23 -18.97 4.14
N ASP A 549 7.86 -19.94 3.48
CA ASP A 549 9.27 -19.86 3.09
C ASP A 549 9.53 -18.92 1.88
N ARG A 550 8.84 -17.81 1.87
CA ARG A 550 8.91 -16.76 0.83
C ARG A 550 8.50 -15.41 1.38
N GLY A 551 8.81 -14.35 0.64
CA GLY A 551 8.45 -12.96 0.99
C GLY A 551 9.44 -12.36 2.00
N LEU A 552 8.94 -11.50 2.88
CA LEU A 552 9.79 -10.70 3.79
C LEU A 552 10.20 -11.46 5.07
N TYR A 553 9.37 -12.39 5.54
CA TYR A 553 9.51 -13.06 6.85
C TYR A 553 9.75 -14.58 6.79
N PRO A 554 10.53 -15.13 5.79
CA PRO A 554 10.75 -16.56 5.73
C PRO A 554 11.45 -17.08 7.00
N GLY A 555 10.91 -18.17 7.56
CA GLY A 555 11.43 -18.82 8.78
C GLY A 555 11.06 -18.11 10.07
N GLU A 556 10.43 -16.95 10.04
CA GLU A 556 9.91 -16.28 11.23
C GLU A 556 8.54 -16.81 11.64
N SER A 557 8.14 -16.50 12.87
CA SER A 557 6.88 -16.97 13.42
C SER A 557 6.13 -15.86 14.14
N LEU A 558 4.81 -16.02 14.20
CA LEU A 558 3.89 -15.13 14.89
C LEU A 558 3.27 -15.87 16.06
N ARG A 559 3.45 -15.37 17.28
CA ARG A 559 2.87 -15.91 18.51
C ARG A 559 1.76 -15.01 19.01
N PHE A 560 0.56 -15.55 19.23
CA PHE A 560 -0.52 -14.80 19.87
C PHE A 560 -0.36 -14.78 21.38
N LEU A 561 -0.34 -13.57 21.94
CA LEU A 561 -0.22 -13.31 23.37
C LEU A 561 -1.61 -13.28 24.01
N ARG A 562 -1.73 -13.82 25.23
CA ARG A 562 -3.00 -13.92 25.96
C ARG A 562 -2.84 -13.43 27.39
N ASP A 563 -3.91 -12.83 27.93
CA ASP A 563 -4.02 -12.52 29.35
C ASP A 563 -4.38 -13.76 30.22
N GLU A 564 -4.57 -13.53 31.51
CA GLU A 564 -4.92 -14.58 32.48
C GLU A 564 -6.31 -15.18 32.22
N GLU A 565 -7.21 -14.42 31.57
CA GLU A 565 -8.54 -14.86 31.16
C GLU A 565 -8.54 -15.59 29.80
N GLY A 566 -7.37 -15.69 29.14
CA GLY A 566 -7.19 -16.35 27.85
C GLY A 566 -7.57 -15.48 26.65
N GLN A 567 -7.87 -14.19 26.85
CA GLN A 567 -8.15 -13.26 25.75
C GLN A 567 -6.86 -12.87 25.04
N VAL A 568 -6.94 -12.75 23.72
CA VAL A 568 -5.78 -12.33 22.91
C VAL A 568 -5.52 -10.84 23.13
N THR A 569 -4.32 -10.50 23.58
CA THR A 569 -3.89 -9.13 23.88
C THR A 569 -2.89 -8.58 22.88
N GLY A 570 -2.27 -9.45 22.06
CA GLY A 570 -1.28 -9.03 21.08
C GLY A 570 -0.80 -10.19 20.23
N ALA A 571 0.10 -9.88 19.32
CA ALA A 571 0.82 -10.83 18.49
C ALA A 571 2.31 -10.47 18.48
N ASP A 572 3.16 -11.43 18.74
CA ASP A 572 4.63 -11.30 18.78
C ASP A 572 5.21 -11.88 17.49
N LEU A 573 5.77 -11.04 16.65
CA LEU A 573 6.53 -11.42 15.46
C LEU A 573 8.02 -11.39 15.78
N SER A 574 8.56 -12.54 16.17
CA SER A 574 10.00 -12.72 16.41
C SER A 574 10.62 -11.65 17.34
N GLY A 575 9.90 -11.23 18.38
CA GLY A 575 10.31 -10.23 19.37
C GLY A 575 9.65 -8.86 19.20
N ILE A 576 8.93 -8.63 18.10
CA ILE A 576 8.15 -7.40 17.88
C ILE A 576 6.70 -7.63 18.35
N VAL A 577 6.27 -6.91 19.37
CA VAL A 577 4.93 -7.06 19.93
C VAL A 577 3.97 -6.06 19.30
N PHE A 578 3.03 -6.59 18.51
CA PHE A 578 1.89 -5.86 17.99
C PHE A 578 0.75 -5.94 18.99
N ALA A 579 0.47 -4.88 19.72
CA ALA A 579 -0.66 -4.85 20.66
C ALA A 579 -2.00 -4.98 19.93
N ARG A 580 -2.94 -5.74 20.51
CA ARG A 580 -4.28 -5.86 19.91
C ARG A 580 -5.01 -4.52 19.95
N ARG A 581 -5.54 -4.10 18.82
CA ARG A 581 -6.35 -2.89 18.68
C ARG A 581 -7.81 -3.17 19.11
N PRO A 582 -8.57 -2.13 19.49
CA PRO A 582 -9.99 -2.30 19.81
C PRO A 582 -10.75 -2.95 18.65
N GLY A 583 -11.43 -4.04 18.93
CA GLY A 583 -12.32 -4.72 17.99
C GLY A 583 -13.63 -3.95 17.76
N PRO A 584 -14.55 -4.52 16.94
CA PRO A 584 -15.88 -3.98 16.79
C PRO A 584 -16.58 -3.89 18.16
N ALA A 585 -17.33 -2.82 18.38
CA ALA A 585 -18.09 -2.65 19.59
C ALA A 585 -19.08 -3.81 19.77
N ALA A 586 -19.20 -4.31 20.98
CA ALA A 586 -20.24 -5.28 21.30
C ALA A 586 -21.62 -4.57 21.21
N GLY A 587 -22.43 -4.99 20.22
CA GLY A 587 -23.73 -4.41 19.96
C GLY A 587 -23.71 -3.25 18.98
N THR A 588 -24.68 -2.34 19.07
CA THR A 588 -24.80 -1.20 18.16
C THR A 588 -23.72 -0.15 18.47
N PHE A 589 -22.95 0.23 17.45
CA PHE A 589 -22.00 1.34 17.56
C PHE A 589 -22.72 2.64 17.96
N ARG A 590 -22.08 3.46 18.80
CA ARG A 590 -22.60 4.74 19.26
C ARG A 590 -21.52 5.80 19.30
N ILE A 591 -21.83 6.98 18.80
CA ILE A 591 -21.00 8.16 18.99
C ILE A 591 -21.34 8.86 20.32
N GLU A 592 -20.45 9.72 20.77
CA GLU A 592 -20.78 10.75 21.76
C GLU A 592 -21.17 12.03 21.01
N PRO A 593 -22.46 12.40 20.96
CA PRO A 593 -22.91 13.55 20.17
C PRO A 593 -22.32 14.87 20.68
N LEU A 594 -21.88 15.72 19.76
CA LEU A 594 -21.34 17.06 20.10
C LEU A 594 -22.36 17.97 20.81
N LEU A 595 -23.65 17.72 20.63
CA LEU A 595 -24.75 18.47 21.20
C LEU A 595 -25.87 17.55 21.72
N PRO A 596 -26.62 17.95 22.74
CA PRO A 596 -27.79 17.19 23.15
C PRO A 596 -28.83 17.03 22.02
N VAL A 597 -29.44 15.85 21.91
CA VAL A 597 -30.40 15.51 20.85
C VAL A 597 -31.53 16.56 20.74
N ALA A 598 -32.04 17.07 21.85
CA ALA A 598 -33.08 18.11 21.85
C ALA A 598 -32.62 19.40 21.14
N GLU A 599 -31.37 19.78 21.34
CA GLU A 599 -30.78 20.95 20.67
C GLU A 599 -30.54 20.69 19.17
N LEU A 600 -30.09 19.47 18.82
CA LEU A 600 -29.97 19.07 17.43
C LEU A 600 -31.30 19.13 16.68
N ARG A 601 -32.39 18.64 17.32
CA ARG A 601 -33.75 18.71 16.74
C ARG A 601 -34.19 20.17 16.51
N ARG A 602 -34.03 21.01 17.54
CA ARG A 602 -34.38 22.42 17.43
C ARG A 602 -33.66 23.11 16.28
N ARG A 603 -32.36 22.91 16.17
CA ARG A 603 -31.53 23.47 15.06
C ARG A 603 -31.97 22.96 13.69
N ALA A 604 -32.26 21.67 13.56
CA ALA A 604 -32.71 21.07 12.32
C ALA A 604 -34.11 21.57 11.91
N ASP A 605 -35.02 21.80 12.88
CA ASP A 605 -36.37 22.33 12.64
C ASP A 605 -36.36 23.82 12.27
N GLU A 606 -35.38 24.60 12.77
CA GLU A 606 -35.20 26.02 12.42
C GLU A 606 -34.44 26.24 11.10
N ALA A 607 -33.83 25.20 10.55
CA ALA A 607 -33.05 25.25 9.31
C ALA A 607 -33.92 24.83 8.10
N SER A 608 -33.46 25.22 6.92
CA SER A 608 -34.08 24.82 5.67
C SER A 608 -33.05 24.08 4.81
N PRO A 609 -33.47 23.12 3.96
CA PRO A 609 -32.62 22.54 2.95
C PRO A 609 -31.95 23.61 2.10
N PRO A 610 -30.74 23.34 1.54
CA PRO A 610 -30.09 24.24 0.61
C PRO A 610 -30.98 24.44 -0.62
N ALA A 611 -30.99 25.65 -1.18
CA ALA A 611 -31.62 25.90 -2.47
C ALA A 611 -30.80 25.22 -3.57
N GLU A 612 -31.47 24.50 -4.44
CA GLU A 612 -30.84 23.81 -5.58
C GLU A 612 -31.35 24.42 -6.90
N ASP A 613 -30.44 24.68 -7.80
CA ASP A 613 -30.74 25.04 -9.19
C ASP A 613 -30.61 23.79 -10.07
N GLY A 614 -31.70 23.33 -10.69
CA GLY A 614 -31.69 22.14 -11.54
C GLY A 614 -33.06 21.82 -12.13
N ASP A 615 -33.06 21.04 -13.21
CA ASP A 615 -34.26 20.44 -13.79
C ASP A 615 -34.49 19.06 -13.15
N PHE A 616 -35.07 19.07 -11.94
CA PHE A 616 -35.34 17.85 -11.20
C PHE A 616 -36.65 17.18 -11.65
N ARG A 617 -36.65 15.85 -11.56
CA ARG A 617 -37.88 15.07 -11.73
C ARG A 617 -38.80 15.25 -10.53
N ASP A 618 -40.09 15.11 -10.79
CA ASP A 618 -41.07 15.01 -9.71
C ASP A 618 -40.77 13.79 -8.81
N SER A 619 -40.97 13.95 -7.53
CA SER A 619 -40.73 12.87 -6.57
C SER A 619 -41.83 11.79 -6.70
N ASP A 620 -41.44 10.55 -6.88
CA ASP A 620 -42.28 9.34 -6.86
C ASP A 620 -41.70 8.31 -5.88
N LEU A 621 -41.83 8.60 -4.59
CA LEU A 621 -41.36 7.73 -3.51
C LEU A 621 -42.28 6.51 -3.35
N ALA A 622 -41.79 5.36 -3.79
CA ALA A 622 -42.47 4.07 -3.67
C ALA A 622 -42.08 3.35 -2.37
N ARG A 623 -43.07 2.81 -1.66
CA ARG A 623 -42.85 1.97 -0.48
C ARG A 623 -42.28 0.64 -0.91
N LEU A 624 -41.18 0.23 -0.33
CA LEU A 624 -40.44 -0.97 -0.76
C LEU A 624 -41.23 -2.27 -0.56
N THR A 625 -41.97 -2.38 0.54
CA THR A 625 -42.79 -3.57 0.85
C THR A 625 -44.01 -3.73 -0.03
N ASP A 626 -44.42 -2.68 -0.76
CA ASP A 626 -45.50 -2.77 -1.76
C ASP A 626 -45.02 -3.38 -3.07
N LEU A 627 -43.73 -3.27 -3.38
CA LEU A 627 -43.09 -3.90 -4.53
C LEU A 627 -42.76 -5.38 -4.30
N ASP A 628 -42.20 -5.71 -3.15
CA ASP A 628 -41.95 -7.09 -2.72
C ASP A 628 -42.06 -7.23 -1.20
N ARG A 629 -43.03 -7.99 -0.74
CA ARG A 629 -43.31 -8.23 0.68
C ARG A 629 -42.22 -9.08 1.38
N THR A 630 -41.32 -9.69 0.63
CA THR A 630 -40.21 -10.48 1.18
C THR A 630 -38.99 -9.61 1.49
N ILE A 631 -38.95 -8.37 1.02
CA ILE A 631 -37.98 -7.36 1.51
C ILE A 631 -38.29 -7.11 2.98
N ARG A 632 -37.30 -7.32 3.84
CA ARG A 632 -37.46 -7.09 5.29
C ARG A 632 -37.07 -5.65 5.63
N LEU A 633 -37.75 -5.10 6.63
CA LEU A 633 -37.42 -3.79 7.19
C LEU A 633 -36.85 -3.97 8.60
N ASP A 634 -35.74 -3.33 8.88
CA ASP A 634 -35.14 -3.09 10.18
C ASP A 634 -34.71 -1.62 10.22
N VAL A 635 -35.71 -0.72 10.08
CA VAL A 635 -35.46 0.72 9.93
C VAL A 635 -34.87 1.28 11.21
N ARG A 636 -33.54 1.38 11.25
CA ARG A 636 -32.78 1.68 12.46
C ARG A 636 -33.09 3.02 13.07
N TYR A 637 -33.41 4.00 12.26
CA TYR A 637 -33.71 5.36 12.72
C TYR A 637 -35.16 5.56 13.18
N ALA A 638 -36.00 4.54 13.05
CA ALA A 638 -37.33 4.52 13.68
C ALA A 638 -37.31 4.06 15.15
N GLY A 639 -36.14 3.64 15.66
CA GLY A 639 -35.93 3.19 17.04
C GLY A 639 -34.63 3.75 17.63
N GLU A 640 -34.20 3.14 18.74
CA GLU A 640 -32.98 3.55 19.46
C GLU A 640 -31.75 2.72 19.01
N ASN A 641 -31.93 1.74 18.14
CA ASN A 641 -30.86 0.84 17.68
C ASN A 641 -30.06 1.44 16.51
N ASN A 642 -29.44 2.60 16.72
CA ASN A 642 -28.62 3.34 15.77
C ASN A 642 -27.48 4.07 16.49
N PHE A 643 -26.57 4.68 15.74
CA PHE A 643 -25.36 5.31 16.28
C PHE A 643 -25.63 6.51 17.20
N MET A 644 -26.81 7.12 17.14
CA MET A 644 -27.24 8.23 18.01
C MET A 644 -28.02 7.76 19.25
N GLY A 645 -28.49 6.52 19.27
CA GLY A 645 -29.28 5.97 20.37
C GLY A 645 -30.63 6.60 20.59
N THR A 646 -31.25 7.14 19.54
CA THR A 646 -32.56 7.79 19.61
C THR A 646 -33.35 7.62 18.31
N ALA A 647 -34.70 7.66 18.39
CA ALA A 647 -35.53 7.60 17.20
C ALA A 647 -35.60 8.96 16.49
N PHE A 648 -35.57 8.93 15.16
CA PHE A 648 -35.65 10.06 14.25
C PHE A 648 -36.90 10.01 13.37
N TYR A 649 -37.45 8.82 13.13
CA TYR A 649 -38.65 8.60 12.31
C TYR A 649 -39.81 8.21 13.16
N GLU A 650 -41.02 8.67 12.75
CA GLU A 650 -42.27 8.35 13.39
C GLU A 650 -42.87 7.01 12.98
N VAL A 651 -42.38 6.46 11.83
CA VAL A 651 -42.82 5.16 11.27
C VAL A 651 -41.61 4.35 10.83
N ALA A 652 -41.70 3.05 11.02
CA ALA A 652 -40.67 2.09 10.60
C ALA A 652 -40.97 1.63 9.18
N ASP A 653 -40.80 2.51 8.20
CA ASP A 653 -41.09 2.28 6.81
C ASP A 653 -39.95 2.77 5.93
N ALA A 654 -39.78 2.21 4.74
CA ALA A 654 -38.71 2.57 3.83
C ALA A 654 -39.25 2.86 2.42
N PHE A 655 -38.76 3.97 1.87
CA PHE A 655 -39.18 4.48 0.56
C PHE A 655 -37.95 4.79 -0.30
N LEU A 656 -38.06 4.59 -1.61
CA LEU A 656 -37.11 5.06 -2.63
C LEU A 656 -37.87 5.66 -3.80
N GLN A 657 -37.20 6.47 -4.61
CA GLN A 657 -37.72 6.84 -5.93
C GLN A 657 -38.06 5.56 -6.71
N ARG A 658 -39.20 5.55 -7.40
CA ARG A 658 -39.69 4.31 -8.05
C ARG A 658 -38.66 3.56 -8.87
N PRO A 659 -37.84 4.20 -9.73
CA PRO A 659 -36.81 3.44 -10.49
C PRO A 659 -35.79 2.73 -9.59
N ALA A 660 -35.33 3.39 -8.52
CA ALA A 660 -34.43 2.82 -7.53
C ALA A 660 -35.10 1.68 -6.73
N ALA A 661 -36.36 1.87 -6.34
CA ALA A 661 -37.13 0.85 -5.63
C ALA A 661 -37.34 -0.42 -6.46
N GLU A 662 -37.63 -0.27 -7.76
CA GLU A 662 -37.78 -1.40 -8.71
C GLU A 662 -36.43 -2.08 -8.97
N ALA A 663 -35.33 -1.32 -9.05
CA ALA A 663 -33.98 -1.87 -9.17
C ALA A 663 -33.60 -2.69 -7.92
N LEU A 664 -33.90 -2.18 -6.71
CA LEU A 664 -33.69 -2.93 -5.46
C LEU A 664 -34.51 -4.23 -5.42
N ALA A 665 -35.76 -4.22 -5.90
CA ALA A 665 -36.58 -5.42 -5.95
C ALA A 665 -35.99 -6.47 -6.92
N ARG A 666 -35.39 -6.04 -8.04
CA ARG A 666 -34.67 -6.97 -8.94
C ARG A 666 -33.41 -7.52 -8.30
N ALA A 667 -32.60 -6.68 -7.63
CA ALA A 667 -31.44 -7.13 -6.86
C ALA A 667 -31.82 -8.12 -5.76
N HIS A 668 -32.91 -7.84 -5.03
CA HIS A 668 -33.49 -8.75 -4.03
C HIS A 668 -33.87 -10.11 -4.64
N THR A 669 -34.46 -10.12 -5.83
CA THR A 669 -34.83 -11.34 -6.55
C THR A 669 -33.58 -12.15 -6.93
N ALA A 670 -32.57 -11.48 -7.48
CA ALA A 670 -31.32 -12.13 -7.87
C ALA A 670 -30.56 -12.74 -6.68
N LEU A 671 -30.54 -12.06 -5.52
CA LEU A 671 -29.98 -12.60 -4.29
C LEU A 671 -30.72 -13.86 -3.81
N GLY A 672 -32.00 -14.01 -4.19
CA GLY A 672 -32.79 -15.21 -3.91
C GLY A 672 -32.25 -16.47 -4.55
N ASP A 673 -31.58 -16.40 -5.69
CA ASP A 673 -30.91 -17.53 -6.34
C ASP A 673 -29.73 -18.07 -5.50
N HIS A 674 -29.20 -17.24 -4.60
CA HIS A 674 -28.16 -17.59 -3.62
C HIS A 674 -28.72 -17.91 -2.23
N GLY A 675 -30.05 -17.90 -2.04
CA GLY A 675 -30.70 -18.18 -0.76
C GLY A 675 -30.85 -16.97 0.15
N TYR A 676 -30.50 -15.76 -0.32
CA TYR A 676 -30.56 -14.54 0.50
C TYR A 676 -31.70 -13.60 0.11
N GLY A 677 -32.09 -12.76 1.06
CA GLY A 677 -32.99 -11.63 0.86
C GLY A 677 -32.43 -10.37 1.47
N VAL A 678 -32.90 -9.22 1.00
CA VAL A 678 -32.49 -7.89 1.49
C VAL A 678 -33.26 -7.54 2.77
N ILE A 679 -32.51 -7.01 3.77
CA ILE A 679 -33.05 -6.30 4.91
C ILE A 679 -32.63 -4.82 4.81
N VAL A 680 -33.62 -3.91 4.89
CA VAL A 680 -33.41 -2.46 4.72
C VAL A 680 -33.29 -1.79 6.08
N HIS A 681 -32.20 -1.04 6.26
CA HIS A 681 -31.91 -0.27 7.49
C HIS A 681 -32.30 1.20 7.35
N ASP A 682 -32.14 1.79 6.15
CA ASP A 682 -32.61 3.12 5.81
C ASP A 682 -32.88 3.25 4.30
N GLY A 683 -33.77 4.16 3.92
CA GLY A 683 -34.09 4.52 2.53
C GLY A 683 -34.10 6.03 2.37
N TYR A 684 -35.23 6.59 1.90
CA TYR A 684 -35.44 8.03 1.92
C TYR A 684 -35.33 8.56 3.35
N ARG A 685 -34.49 9.57 3.54
CA ARG A 685 -34.20 10.25 4.80
C ARG A 685 -34.54 11.73 4.66
N PRO A 686 -35.44 12.31 5.47
CA PRO A 686 -35.69 13.75 5.45
C PRO A 686 -34.40 14.54 5.74
N TRP A 687 -34.15 15.63 5.01
CA TRP A 687 -32.93 16.43 5.12
C TRP A 687 -32.64 16.88 6.56
N ARG A 688 -33.66 17.22 7.35
CA ARG A 688 -33.51 17.59 8.77
C ARG A 688 -32.77 16.53 9.59
N VAL A 689 -32.93 15.25 9.24
CA VAL A 689 -32.27 14.15 9.94
C VAL A 689 -30.80 14.09 9.56
N THR A 690 -30.46 14.25 8.27
CA THR A 690 -29.06 14.37 7.81
C THR A 690 -28.34 15.52 8.52
N LYS A 691 -29.03 16.68 8.70
CA LYS A 691 -28.47 17.81 9.44
C LYS A 691 -28.21 17.47 10.90
N MET A 692 -29.09 16.73 11.56
CA MET A 692 -28.87 16.30 12.95
C MET A 692 -27.66 15.35 13.04
N PHE A 693 -27.51 14.44 12.12
CA PHE A 693 -26.38 13.51 12.09
C PHE A 693 -25.04 14.24 11.94
N PHE A 694 -24.96 15.17 11.00
CA PHE A 694 -23.75 15.95 10.77
C PHE A 694 -23.38 16.86 11.95
N ASP A 695 -24.37 17.57 12.51
CA ASP A 695 -24.16 18.47 13.65
C ASP A 695 -23.78 17.69 14.95
N ALA A 696 -24.17 16.42 15.04
CA ALA A 696 -23.84 15.55 16.17
C ALA A 696 -22.44 14.95 16.08
N THR A 697 -21.92 14.74 14.85
CA THR A 697 -20.74 13.92 14.60
C THR A 697 -19.45 14.71 14.74
N PRO A 698 -18.46 14.24 15.55
CA PRO A 698 -17.12 14.80 15.63
C PRO A 698 -16.44 14.91 14.25
N GLU A 699 -15.61 15.93 14.06
CA GLU A 699 -15.01 16.26 12.76
C GLU A 699 -14.25 15.07 12.12
N HIS A 700 -13.50 14.33 12.92
CA HIS A 700 -12.72 13.18 12.44
C HIS A 700 -13.58 11.97 12.00
N GLN A 701 -14.87 11.96 12.33
CA GLN A 701 -15.82 10.91 11.94
C GLN A 701 -16.79 11.35 10.83
N ARG A 702 -16.70 12.59 10.35
CA ARG A 702 -17.65 13.14 9.36
C ARG A 702 -17.61 12.49 7.99
N ILE A 703 -16.62 11.67 7.72
CA ILE A 703 -16.58 10.84 6.51
C ILE A 703 -17.79 9.86 6.43
N PHE A 704 -18.38 9.51 7.59
CA PHE A 704 -19.52 8.61 7.69
C PHE A 704 -20.89 9.31 7.70
N VAL A 705 -20.92 10.64 7.55
CA VAL A 705 -22.18 11.41 7.55
C VAL A 705 -22.16 12.47 6.46
N ALA A 706 -23.26 12.60 5.72
CA ALA A 706 -23.34 13.56 4.63
C ALA A 706 -23.39 15.01 5.14
N ASP A 707 -22.69 15.92 4.46
CA ASP A 707 -22.78 17.36 4.71
C ASP A 707 -24.18 17.88 4.29
N PRO A 708 -24.98 18.44 5.21
CA PRO A 708 -26.31 18.94 4.89
C PRO A 708 -26.31 20.13 3.92
N SER A 709 -25.18 20.83 3.74
CA SER A 709 -25.06 21.91 2.75
C SER A 709 -25.07 21.41 1.31
N ALA A 710 -24.60 20.17 1.08
CA ALA A 710 -24.68 19.49 -0.21
C ALA A 710 -25.88 18.51 -0.30
N GLY A 711 -26.44 18.15 0.85
CA GLY A 711 -27.47 17.13 0.99
C GLY A 711 -26.91 15.69 0.85
N SER A 712 -27.76 14.73 1.24
CA SER A 712 -27.49 13.30 1.09
C SER A 712 -28.28 12.72 -0.09
N ARG A 713 -27.79 11.65 -0.73
CA ARG A 713 -28.56 10.89 -1.72
C ARG A 713 -29.81 10.26 -1.09
N HIS A 714 -29.78 9.95 0.21
CA HIS A 714 -30.99 9.57 0.97
C HIS A 714 -32.05 10.67 0.97
N ASN A 715 -31.64 11.96 1.04
CA ASN A 715 -32.61 13.08 1.00
C ASN A 715 -33.33 13.19 -0.36
N ARG A 716 -32.76 12.55 -1.40
CA ARG A 716 -33.34 12.50 -2.74
C ARG A 716 -34.17 11.25 -2.98
N GLY A 717 -34.18 10.31 -2.02
CA GLY A 717 -34.83 9.00 -2.14
C GLY A 717 -34.09 8.08 -3.13
N ALA A 718 -32.82 8.32 -3.36
CA ALA A 718 -32.01 7.59 -4.34
C ALA A 718 -30.79 6.90 -3.71
N ALA A 719 -30.81 6.68 -2.41
CA ALA A 719 -29.85 5.85 -1.70
C ALA A 719 -30.55 4.92 -0.71
N VAL A 720 -29.94 3.78 -0.44
CA VAL A 720 -30.47 2.75 0.47
C VAL A 720 -29.36 2.12 1.28
N ASP A 721 -29.61 1.93 2.58
CA ASP A 721 -28.76 1.17 3.49
C ASP A 721 -29.36 -0.21 3.72
N ILE A 722 -28.60 -1.26 3.40
CA ILE A 722 -29.11 -2.63 3.39
C ILE A 722 -28.12 -3.63 3.97
N GLY A 723 -28.68 -4.75 4.43
CA GLY A 723 -27.97 -5.98 4.75
C GLY A 723 -28.64 -7.19 4.10
N LEU A 724 -28.18 -8.37 4.47
CA LEU A 724 -28.71 -9.64 3.99
C LEU A 724 -29.38 -10.43 5.12
N TYR A 725 -30.38 -11.22 4.79
CA TYR A 725 -30.91 -12.28 5.64
C TYR A 725 -31.00 -13.59 4.85
N ASP A 726 -30.80 -14.70 5.52
CA ASP A 726 -30.99 -16.02 4.96
C ASP A 726 -32.49 -16.32 4.82
N ARG A 727 -32.94 -16.70 3.63
CA ARG A 727 -34.39 -16.88 3.34
C ARG A 727 -34.98 -18.11 4.03
N GLU A 728 -34.17 -19.14 4.30
CA GLU A 728 -34.61 -20.38 4.93
C GLU A 728 -34.67 -20.21 6.46
N THR A 729 -33.58 -19.80 7.07
CA THR A 729 -33.47 -19.65 8.54
C THR A 729 -34.07 -18.35 9.05
N ARG A 730 -34.23 -17.35 8.20
CA ARG A 730 -34.67 -15.98 8.54
C ARG A 730 -33.65 -15.20 9.38
N GLU A 731 -32.45 -15.71 9.56
CA GLU A 731 -31.39 -15.06 10.33
C GLU A 731 -30.75 -13.94 9.52
N VAL A 732 -30.47 -12.79 10.17
CA VAL A 732 -29.71 -11.68 9.58
C VAL A 732 -28.25 -12.10 9.50
N GLN A 733 -27.64 -11.88 8.34
CA GLN A 733 -26.24 -12.24 8.11
C GLN A 733 -25.30 -11.25 8.81
N VAL A 734 -24.18 -11.78 9.32
CA VAL A 734 -23.17 -11.00 10.03
C VAL A 734 -22.04 -10.62 9.07
N PHE A 735 -21.83 -9.33 8.90
CA PHE A 735 -20.71 -8.79 8.12
C PHE A 735 -19.50 -8.50 9.02
N VAL A 736 -18.45 -7.98 8.42
CA VAL A 736 -17.19 -7.69 9.16
C VAL A 736 -17.40 -6.57 10.18
N SER A 737 -18.24 -5.59 9.88
CA SER A 737 -18.68 -4.55 10.82
C SER A 737 -20.19 -4.58 11.00
N GLY A 738 -20.68 -3.99 12.09
CA GLY A 738 -22.08 -3.66 12.26
C GLY A 738 -22.51 -2.53 11.32
N TYR A 739 -23.84 -2.40 11.16
CA TYR A 739 -24.44 -1.23 10.50
C TYR A 739 -24.15 0.03 11.33
N ASP A 740 -23.88 1.15 10.68
CA ASP A 740 -23.51 2.44 11.31
C ASP A 740 -22.19 2.38 12.13
N GLU A 741 -21.31 1.45 11.89
CA GLU A 741 -20.00 1.42 12.56
C GLU A 741 -19.04 2.43 11.89
N PHE A 742 -18.68 3.50 12.60
CA PHE A 742 -17.76 4.53 12.11
C PHE A 742 -16.30 4.11 12.29
N SER A 743 -15.89 3.16 11.48
CA SER A 743 -14.51 2.65 11.44
C SER A 743 -14.17 2.14 10.03
N GLU A 744 -12.89 1.91 9.74
CA GLU A 744 -12.45 1.33 8.46
C GLU A 744 -13.02 -0.07 8.19
N ARG A 745 -13.50 -0.78 9.23
CA ARG A 745 -14.22 -2.06 9.06
C ARG A 745 -15.51 -1.93 8.27
N ALA A 746 -16.10 -0.72 8.23
CA ALA A 746 -17.26 -0.40 7.39
C ALA A 746 -16.93 -0.33 5.89
N PHE A 747 -15.66 -0.16 5.52
CA PHE A 747 -15.28 0.02 4.11
C PHE A 747 -15.54 -1.25 3.28
N PRO A 748 -16.12 -1.12 2.07
CA PRO A 748 -16.40 -2.25 1.18
C PRO A 748 -15.16 -3.08 0.85
N ARG A 749 -13.97 -2.50 0.94
CA ARG A 749 -12.70 -3.15 0.64
C ARG A 749 -11.94 -3.66 1.87
N TYR A 750 -12.51 -3.52 3.07
CA TYR A 750 -11.85 -3.95 4.30
C TYR A 750 -11.43 -5.43 4.23
N VAL A 751 -10.14 -5.69 4.52
CA VAL A 751 -9.50 -7.00 4.32
C VAL A 751 -9.82 -8.00 5.43
N GLY A 752 -10.16 -7.53 6.63
CA GLY A 752 -10.36 -8.35 7.82
C GLY A 752 -11.57 -9.28 7.78
N GLY A 753 -11.81 -9.94 8.91
CA GLY A 753 -12.93 -10.88 9.07
C GLY A 753 -12.68 -12.26 8.47
N THR A 754 -13.76 -12.94 8.05
CA THR A 754 -13.73 -14.28 7.46
C THR A 754 -13.98 -14.24 5.95
N SER A 755 -13.62 -15.31 5.24
CA SER A 755 -13.91 -15.49 3.81
C SER A 755 -15.40 -15.37 3.53
N GLU A 756 -16.24 -15.93 4.40
CA GLU A 756 -17.68 -15.87 4.27
C GLU A 756 -18.21 -14.42 4.40
N GLN A 757 -17.74 -13.67 5.39
CA GLN A 757 -18.15 -12.25 5.58
C GLN A 757 -17.78 -11.39 4.37
N ARG A 758 -16.59 -11.57 3.83
CA ARG A 758 -16.15 -10.86 2.62
C ARG A 758 -16.92 -11.29 1.38
N TRP A 759 -17.23 -12.58 1.26
CA TRP A 759 -18.04 -13.13 0.17
C TRP A 759 -19.47 -12.57 0.21
N LEU A 760 -20.12 -12.52 1.38
CA LEU A 760 -21.47 -11.95 1.55
C LEU A 760 -21.49 -10.46 1.13
N ARG A 761 -20.47 -9.70 1.51
CA ARG A 761 -20.33 -8.29 1.14
C ARG A 761 -20.17 -8.12 -0.37
N GLU A 762 -19.35 -8.94 -1.01
CA GLU A 762 -19.14 -8.91 -2.45
C GLU A 762 -20.41 -9.38 -3.22
N LEU A 763 -21.10 -10.39 -2.73
CA LEU A 763 -22.37 -10.86 -3.30
C LEU A 763 -23.43 -9.74 -3.28
N LEU A 764 -23.57 -9.04 -2.14
CA LEU A 764 -24.47 -7.91 -2.00
C LEU A 764 -24.09 -6.79 -2.98
N ARG A 765 -22.82 -6.39 -3.00
CA ARG A 765 -22.32 -5.37 -3.91
C ARG A 765 -22.63 -5.69 -5.37
N GLN A 766 -22.32 -6.89 -5.79
CA GLN A 766 -22.53 -7.37 -7.17
C GLN A 766 -23.99 -7.34 -7.58
N ALA A 767 -24.89 -7.76 -6.69
CA ALA A 767 -26.32 -7.76 -6.96
C ALA A 767 -26.85 -6.32 -7.15
N MET A 768 -26.37 -5.38 -6.34
CA MET A 768 -26.77 -3.97 -6.40
C MET A 768 -26.16 -3.27 -7.62
N GLU A 769 -24.87 -3.45 -7.90
CA GLU A 769 -24.19 -2.80 -9.02
C GLU A 769 -24.78 -3.26 -10.38
N ARG A 770 -25.22 -4.52 -10.52
CA ARG A 770 -25.91 -5.01 -11.74
C ARG A 770 -27.21 -4.28 -12.02
N GLU A 771 -27.86 -3.77 -11.00
CA GLU A 771 -29.12 -3.05 -11.09
C GLU A 771 -28.97 -1.52 -11.11
N GLY A 772 -27.72 -1.01 -11.24
CA GLY A 772 -27.41 0.39 -11.43
C GLY A 772 -27.21 1.17 -10.14
N PHE A 773 -26.93 0.50 -9.05
CA PHE A 773 -26.45 1.14 -7.83
C PHE A 773 -24.92 1.16 -7.79
N ASP A 774 -24.35 2.13 -7.09
CA ASP A 774 -22.94 2.21 -6.76
C ASP A 774 -22.77 2.15 -5.24
N VAL A 775 -21.86 1.30 -4.74
CA VAL A 775 -21.56 1.26 -3.31
C VAL A 775 -20.79 2.52 -2.90
N TYR A 776 -21.09 3.08 -1.74
CA TYR A 776 -20.27 4.13 -1.15
C TYR A 776 -18.99 3.54 -0.55
N GLU A 777 -17.82 4.00 -0.97
CA GLU A 777 -16.51 3.35 -0.66
C GLU A 777 -16.09 3.44 0.83
N HIS A 778 -16.90 4.05 1.68
CA HIS A 778 -16.69 4.09 3.14
C HIS A 778 -17.72 3.29 3.94
N GLU A 779 -18.79 2.77 3.28
CA GLU A 779 -19.87 2.04 3.93
C GLU A 779 -20.35 0.89 3.06
N TRP A 780 -20.11 -0.38 3.47
CA TRP A 780 -20.46 -1.57 2.70
C TRP A 780 -21.98 -1.76 2.53
N TRP A 781 -22.78 -1.13 3.37
CA TRP A 781 -24.25 -1.21 3.37
C TRP A 781 -24.91 -0.14 2.51
N HIS A 782 -24.22 0.97 2.20
CA HIS A 782 -24.78 2.13 1.52
C HIS A 782 -24.61 2.05 0.01
N PHE A 783 -25.73 2.17 -0.71
CA PHE A 783 -25.80 2.11 -2.17
C PHE A 783 -26.53 3.31 -2.75
N ASP A 784 -25.88 4.04 -3.64
CA ASP A 784 -26.41 5.17 -4.40
C ASP A 784 -26.95 4.71 -5.74
N TYR A 785 -28.18 5.09 -6.11
CA TYR A 785 -28.73 4.80 -7.42
C TYR A 785 -28.21 5.79 -8.47
N GLY A 786 -27.78 5.30 -9.65
CA GLY A 786 -26.99 6.03 -10.64
C GLY A 786 -27.60 7.30 -11.23
N ASP A 787 -28.91 7.55 -11.08
CA ASP A 787 -29.57 8.80 -11.53
C ASP A 787 -29.98 9.74 -10.38
N TRP A 788 -29.39 9.60 -9.19
CA TRP A 788 -29.71 10.36 -7.98
C TRP A 788 -29.67 11.89 -8.18
N GLU A 789 -28.81 12.40 -9.06
CA GLU A 789 -28.69 13.83 -9.38
C GLU A 789 -29.96 14.42 -10.02
N ARG A 790 -30.84 13.55 -10.53
CA ARG A 790 -32.08 13.97 -11.16
C ARG A 790 -33.22 14.26 -10.18
N TYR A 791 -33.00 14.10 -8.88
CA TYR A 791 -33.98 14.31 -7.83
C TYR A 791 -33.50 15.41 -6.87
N GLY A 792 -34.37 16.34 -6.53
CA GLY A 792 -34.08 17.39 -5.56
C GLY A 792 -34.03 16.87 -4.13
N ILE A 793 -33.40 17.65 -3.23
CA ILE A 793 -33.37 17.39 -1.80
C ILE A 793 -34.76 17.58 -1.21
N GLN A 794 -35.24 16.58 -0.46
CA GLN A 794 -36.58 16.57 0.16
C GLN A 794 -36.45 16.56 1.69
N ASN A 795 -37.50 17.13 2.34
CA ASN A 795 -37.59 17.19 3.81
C ASN A 795 -38.99 16.78 4.30
N VAL A 796 -39.70 15.93 3.54
CA VAL A 796 -41.01 15.42 3.89
C VAL A 796 -40.86 14.33 4.96
N PRO A 797 -41.56 14.40 6.10
CA PRO A 797 -41.56 13.32 7.08
C PRO A 797 -42.15 12.02 6.50
N LEU A 798 -41.57 10.85 6.89
CA LEU A 798 -41.94 9.55 6.30
C LEU A 798 -43.44 9.25 6.38
N HIS A 799 -44.08 9.59 7.51
CA HIS A 799 -45.52 9.35 7.72
C HIS A 799 -46.43 10.19 6.80
N ARG A 800 -45.90 11.22 6.13
CA ARG A 800 -46.64 12.06 5.17
C ARG A 800 -46.45 11.68 3.71
N ILE A 801 -45.60 10.70 3.44
CA ILE A 801 -45.35 10.24 2.06
C ILE A 801 -46.63 9.60 1.52
N GLY A 802 -47.15 10.11 0.40
CA GLY A 802 -48.41 9.65 -0.23
C GLY A 802 -49.67 10.38 0.29
N GLU A 803 -49.56 11.28 1.27
CA GLU A 803 -50.64 12.22 1.57
C GLU A 803 -50.66 13.30 0.46
N ALA A 804 -51.82 13.55 -0.11
CA ALA A 804 -51.99 14.68 -1.03
C ALA A 804 -51.72 15.98 -0.25
N ASP A 805 -50.86 16.83 -0.76
CA ASP A 805 -50.65 18.18 -0.19
C ASP A 805 -52.00 18.81 0.00
N PRO A 806 -52.31 19.31 1.21
CA PRO A 806 -53.50 20.15 1.36
C PRO A 806 -53.29 21.35 0.44
N ALA A 807 -54.16 21.51 -0.53
CA ALA A 807 -54.15 22.60 -1.49
C ALA A 807 -53.85 23.93 -0.83
N PRO A 808 -52.99 24.82 -1.41
CA PRO A 808 -52.49 26.03 -0.83
C PRO A 808 -53.58 27.00 -0.39
#